data_43327322f0a65aa11bbcbdd840eb6007
#
_entry.id   43327322f0a65aa11bbcbdd840eb6007
#
_cell.length_a   1.000
_cell.length_b   1.000
_cell.length_c   1.000
_cell.angle_alpha   90.00
_cell.angle_beta   90.00
_cell.angle_gamma   90.00
#
_symmetry.space_group_name_H-M   'P 1'
#
loop_
_entity.id
_entity.type
_entity.pdbx_description
1 polymer ?
#
loop_
_entity_poly.entity_id
_entity_poly.type
_entity_poly.pdbx_seq_one_letter_code
_entity_poly.pdbx_strand_id
1 'polypeptide(L)'
;MLRFLPFTELKQGEEAARREEAARLARALGVSARTAWLLIARGVRDAAEAEAFLHPSAEMLCDPFAFEEMQKAVARLTRAIAQRERICIYGDYDVDGVCATSMLLMYLRGCGANVSYHIPSRHAEGYGMNLAAVERLAAEGVQLIVTVDNGVKANAELLRCRELGMDAIVTDHHLPGDVLPPCEAILCHTLAGCCYPNKNICGAGMAFKLIEAHGGRAAALPYVALAGLATVADVVPLTGENRVFAALALAAVNAGESPLGLRALVEAAFEKKRVLTARDFAFAIAPRLNAAGRMEDASLGVALLTETDAERAKTLAQRLNELNAARQQEEGAIYEAASAAIEADDLTDKRGIVLKHADWNPGVVGIAASKLAERYYRPVVLLSERNGVLTGSARSIEGVDLHAALKANERYFTRFGGHAYAAGMTLPVENFEAFAAGFDESVRAAAPEETFLPAARYEAEAPFSELTMQLAGELAMLAPFGEGNPIPVFRTDGAAVKRLRRIGDEGKHLRLTLEQKNQYAEGVWFYGGGRFAQINDYGRCDLLYVPTVNEYNGRQTLQVELKAMRPAAVPEAERYLAARQEKFIDAICANIRYNKMRAEQAFFVAEPENFLLAHTARDIAGLLVLCFTPAGAARFLRLASERGLYGRMEVSFGKNAAEPCAYHAAVLAPKLDALSIRRFRTVLVYDTPVTLGVLDALKSLAPEAQLAVAPHEADDAGELLAALRFDRAWFIPFYQALRKGDGSFYNREALLDHLARETRAPRYACVLAADISLELGFLEAGDGASLRFAPPQGRRELPQSDTFQRLASLFEMHEHAKNATRREKACAQTHNHEEEQP
;
A
#
# COMPACT_ATOMS: atom_id res chain seq x y z
N MET A 1 -2.44 10.53 5.87
CA MET A 1 -3.91 10.41 5.89
C MET A 1 -4.40 9.85 4.58
N LEU A 2 -5.41 8.98 4.59
CA LEU A 2 -5.90 8.32 3.39
C LEU A 2 -7.19 9.00 2.93
N ARG A 3 -7.22 9.50 1.69
CA ARG A 3 -8.45 10.02 1.09
C ARG A 3 -9.35 8.83 0.71
N PHE A 4 -10.63 8.94 1.00
CA PHE A 4 -11.64 7.96 0.55
C PHE A 4 -12.32 8.52 -0.68
N LEU A 5 -12.07 7.91 -1.82
CA LEU A 5 -12.60 8.34 -3.12
C LEU A 5 -13.52 7.25 -3.70
N PRO A 6 -14.64 7.61 -4.32
CA PRO A 6 -15.43 6.64 -5.06
C PRO A 6 -14.66 6.16 -6.29
N PHE A 7 -14.84 4.89 -6.70
CA PHE A 7 -14.29 4.38 -7.96
C PHE A 7 -14.86 5.13 -9.17
N THR A 8 -16.14 5.52 -9.09
CA THR A 8 -16.81 6.29 -10.14
C THR A 8 -17.42 7.53 -9.49
N GLU A 9 -16.97 8.70 -9.91
CA GLU A 9 -17.62 9.95 -9.55
C GLU A 9 -18.90 10.10 -10.39
N LEU A 10 -20.05 9.98 -9.77
CA LEU A 10 -21.36 10.18 -10.40
C LEU A 10 -21.74 11.66 -10.33
N LYS A 11 -22.19 12.22 -11.44
CA LYS A 11 -22.76 13.57 -11.48
C LYS A 11 -24.09 13.62 -10.73
N GLN A 12 -24.45 14.81 -10.29
CA GLN A 12 -25.72 15.01 -9.61
C GLN A 12 -26.88 14.56 -10.51
N GLY A 13 -27.71 13.62 -10.01
CA GLY A 13 -28.81 12.99 -10.78
C GLY A 13 -28.48 11.61 -11.37
N GLU A 14 -27.23 11.30 -11.71
CA GLU A 14 -26.84 9.99 -12.24
C GLU A 14 -26.98 8.89 -11.18
N GLU A 15 -26.77 9.22 -9.92
CA GLU A 15 -26.89 8.25 -8.81
C GLU A 15 -28.33 7.74 -8.66
N ALA A 16 -29.33 8.62 -8.78
CA ALA A 16 -30.73 8.23 -8.69
C ALA A 16 -31.14 7.32 -9.85
N ALA A 17 -30.73 7.65 -11.09
CA ALA A 17 -30.96 6.82 -12.27
C ALA A 17 -30.30 5.44 -12.12
N ARG A 18 -29.06 5.39 -11.66
CA ARG A 18 -28.35 4.12 -11.42
C ARG A 18 -29.00 3.30 -10.30
N ARG A 19 -29.52 3.91 -9.25
CA ARG A 19 -30.27 3.20 -8.20
C ARG A 19 -31.52 2.56 -8.73
N GLU A 20 -32.27 3.24 -9.60
CA GLU A 20 -33.47 2.70 -10.23
C GLU A 20 -33.15 1.52 -11.18
N GLU A 21 -32.09 1.66 -11.98
CA GLU A 21 -31.59 0.60 -12.85
C GLU A 21 -31.14 -0.63 -12.03
N ALA A 22 -30.38 -0.42 -10.96
CA ALA A 22 -29.99 -1.46 -10.03
C ALA A 22 -31.17 -2.18 -9.39
N ALA A 23 -32.23 -1.44 -9.02
CA ALA A 23 -33.44 -2.06 -8.48
C ALA A 23 -34.21 -2.91 -9.51
N ARG A 24 -34.19 -2.53 -10.82
CA ARG A 24 -34.75 -3.34 -11.89
C ARG A 24 -33.94 -4.62 -12.11
N LEU A 25 -32.62 -4.49 -12.24
CA LEU A 25 -31.70 -5.62 -12.45
C LEU A 25 -31.75 -6.59 -11.27
N ALA A 26 -31.78 -6.08 -10.03
CA ALA A 26 -31.89 -6.88 -8.81
C ALA A 26 -33.14 -7.78 -8.81
N ARG A 27 -34.30 -7.23 -9.20
CA ARG A 27 -35.55 -8.02 -9.31
C ARG A 27 -35.45 -9.07 -10.42
N ALA A 28 -34.84 -8.77 -11.54
CA ALA A 28 -34.68 -9.74 -12.64
C ALA A 28 -33.78 -10.91 -12.29
N LEU A 29 -32.73 -10.68 -11.50
CA LEU A 29 -31.72 -11.68 -11.11
C LEU A 29 -32.00 -12.34 -9.76
N GLY A 30 -32.90 -11.81 -8.93
CA GLY A 30 -33.15 -12.30 -7.56
C GLY A 30 -31.99 -12.00 -6.59
N VAL A 31 -31.17 -10.97 -6.87
CA VAL A 31 -30.04 -10.53 -6.01
C VAL A 31 -30.38 -9.24 -5.28
N SER A 32 -29.52 -8.85 -4.33
CA SER A 32 -29.65 -7.57 -3.63
C SER A 32 -29.44 -6.38 -4.59
N ALA A 33 -30.07 -5.24 -4.28
CA ALA A 33 -29.87 -4.01 -5.04
C ALA A 33 -28.39 -3.57 -5.03
N ARG A 34 -27.65 -3.92 -4.00
CA ARG A 34 -26.22 -3.64 -3.86
C ARG A 34 -25.40 -4.42 -4.87
N THR A 35 -25.68 -5.73 -5.04
CA THR A 35 -25.02 -6.58 -6.03
C THR A 35 -25.33 -6.11 -7.45
N ALA A 36 -26.58 -5.78 -7.73
CA ALA A 36 -26.96 -5.20 -9.02
C ALA A 36 -26.27 -3.86 -9.31
N TRP A 37 -26.14 -3.00 -8.29
CA TRP A 37 -25.35 -1.76 -8.42
C TRP A 37 -23.90 -2.04 -8.84
N LEU A 38 -23.25 -3.04 -8.21
CA LEU A 38 -21.89 -3.43 -8.52
C LEU A 38 -21.75 -4.02 -9.92
N LEU A 39 -22.72 -4.78 -10.40
CA LEU A 39 -22.76 -5.29 -11.77
C LEU A 39 -22.85 -4.15 -12.79
N ILE A 40 -23.73 -3.17 -12.56
CA ILE A 40 -23.85 -1.98 -13.42
C ILE A 40 -22.54 -1.17 -13.40
N ALA A 41 -21.90 -1.04 -12.23
CA ALA A 41 -20.60 -0.37 -12.12
C ALA A 41 -19.50 -1.05 -12.97
N ARG A 42 -19.64 -2.35 -13.26
CA ARG A 42 -18.77 -3.16 -14.12
C ARG A 42 -19.18 -3.17 -15.58
N GLY A 43 -20.17 -2.34 -15.94
CA GLY A 43 -20.62 -2.20 -17.33
C GLY A 43 -21.70 -3.21 -17.75
N VAL A 44 -22.24 -4.01 -16.82
CA VAL A 44 -23.35 -4.93 -17.09
C VAL A 44 -24.65 -4.12 -17.26
N ARG A 45 -25.34 -4.30 -18.39
CA ARG A 45 -26.51 -3.49 -18.79
C ARG A 45 -27.84 -4.17 -18.60
N ASP A 46 -27.86 -5.50 -18.68
CA ASP A 46 -29.09 -6.30 -18.60
C ASP A 46 -28.88 -7.66 -17.90
N ALA A 47 -29.96 -8.41 -17.75
CA ALA A 47 -29.94 -9.70 -17.08
C ALA A 47 -29.15 -10.78 -17.84
N ALA A 48 -29.10 -10.73 -19.17
CA ALA A 48 -28.35 -11.71 -19.96
C ALA A 48 -26.83 -11.47 -19.82
N GLU A 49 -26.39 -10.21 -19.87
CA GLU A 49 -25.00 -9.85 -19.58
C GLU A 49 -24.62 -10.17 -18.13
N ALA A 50 -25.55 -10.00 -17.18
CA ALA A 50 -25.32 -10.34 -15.79
C ALA A 50 -25.14 -11.85 -15.58
N GLU A 51 -25.98 -12.67 -16.20
CA GLU A 51 -25.87 -14.12 -16.18
C GLU A 51 -24.54 -14.59 -16.77
N ALA A 52 -24.15 -14.03 -17.91
CA ALA A 52 -22.87 -14.29 -18.53
C ALA A 52 -21.69 -13.89 -17.64
N PHE A 53 -21.76 -12.76 -16.93
CA PHE A 53 -20.75 -12.30 -16.00
C PHE A 53 -20.63 -13.22 -14.77
N LEU A 54 -21.77 -13.63 -14.22
CA LEU A 54 -21.82 -14.44 -12.99
C LEU A 54 -21.46 -15.91 -13.25
N HIS A 55 -21.73 -16.44 -14.45
CA HIS A 55 -21.54 -17.85 -14.81
C HIS A 55 -20.69 -18.00 -16.10
N PRO A 56 -19.40 -17.61 -16.05
CA PRO A 56 -18.52 -17.73 -17.23
C PRO A 56 -18.33 -19.21 -17.63
N SER A 57 -18.46 -19.47 -18.93
CA SER A 57 -18.34 -20.81 -19.51
C SER A 57 -17.49 -20.85 -20.76
N ALA A 58 -17.03 -22.03 -21.16
CA ALA A 58 -16.16 -22.20 -22.34
C ALA A 58 -16.82 -21.76 -23.68
N GLU A 59 -18.15 -21.80 -23.76
CA GLU A 59 -18.91 -21.37 -24.92
C GLU A 59 -18.78 -19.88 -25.19
N MET A 60 -18.39 -19.09 -24.16
CA MET A 60 -18.20 -17.65 -24.24
C MET A 60 -16.81 -17.25 -24.77
N LEU A 61 -15.91 -18.22 -24.99
CA LEU A 61 -14.62 -17.96 -25.63
C LEU A 61 -14.85 -17.51 -27.08
N CYS A 62 -14.18 -16.42 -27.45
CA CYS A 62 -14.28 -15.83 -28.77
C CYS A 62 -13.80 -16.78 -29.89
N ASP A 63 -14.33 -16.63 -31.09
CA ASP A 63 -13.86 -17.38 -32.27
C ASP A 63 -12.39 -17.00 -32.58
N PRO A 64 -11.44 -17.94 -32.60
CA PRO A 64 -10.05 -17.65 -32.91
C PRO A 64 -9.87 -17.10 -34.34
N PHE A 65 -10.76 -17.45 -35.28
CA PHE A 65 -10.72 -16.96 -36.69
C PHE A 65 -11.18 -15.50 -36.81
N ALA A 66 -11.58 -14.84 -35.76
CA ALA A 66 -11.75 -13.38 -35.73
C ALA A 66 -10.40 -12.62 -35.81
N PHE A 67 -9.26 -13.28 -35.64
CA PHE A 67 -7.96 -12.78 -36.09
C PHE A 67 -7.80 -12.94 -37.59
N GLU A 68 -7.56 -11.86 -38.33
CA GLU A 68 -7.53 -11.82 -39.77
C GLU A 68 -6.52 -12.81 -40.38
N GLU A 69 -5.34 -12.97 -39.75
CA GLU A 69 -4.28 -13.85 -40.29
C GLU A 69 -4.26 -15.24 -39.63
N MET A 70 -5.24 -15.60 -38.80
CA MET A 70 -5.30 -16.90 -38.13
C MET A 70 -5.29 -18.05 -39.11
N GLN A 71 -6.00 -17.93 -40.24
CA GLN A 71 -6.04 -18.98 -41.24
C GLN A 71 -4.68 -19.23 -41.90
N LYS A 72 -3.91 -18.17 -42.15
CA LYS A 72 -2.53 -18.28 -42.66
C LYS A 72 -1.62 -18.95 -41.63
N ALA A 73 -1.69 -18.55 -40.34
CA ALA A 73 -0.93 -19.14 -39.25
C ALA A 73 -1.20 -20.64 -39.13
N VAL A 74 -2.49 -21.04 -39.13
CA VAL A 74 -2.90 -22.46 -39.05
C VAL A 74 -2.41 -23.24 -40.27
N ALA A 75 -2.55 -22.72 -41.48
CA ALA A 75 -2.08 -23.37 -42.72
C ALA A 75 -0.54 -23.58 -42.69
N ARG A 76 0.22 -22.57 -42.27
CA ARG A 76 1.68 -22.67 -42.14
C ARG A 76 2.09 -23.68 -41.10
N LEU A 77 1.45 -23.67 -39.89
CA LEU A 77 1.71 -24.62 -38.84
C LEU A 77 1.39 -26.06 -39.23
N THR A 78 0.23 -26.29 -39.87
CA THR A 78 -0.19 -27.60 -40.41
C THR A 78 0.84 -28.13 -41.44
N ARG A 79 1.34 -27.27 -42.34
CA ARG A 79 2.39 -27.62 -43.30
C ARG A 79 3.66 -28.08 -42.60
N ALA A 80 4.11 -27.31 -41.57
CA ALA A 80 5.34 -27.63 -40.85
C ALA A 80 5.24 -28.97 -40.13
N ILE A 81 4.10 -29.26 -39.51
CA ILE A 81 3.86 -30.55 -38.83
C ILE A 81 3.85 -31.69 -39.87
N ALA A 82 3.12 -31.55 -40.97
CA ALA A 82 3.04 -32.58 -42.01
C ALA A 82 4.38 -32.88 -42.66
N GLN A 83 5.20 -31.86 -42.87
CA GLN A 83 6.55 -31.99 -43.46
C GLN A 83 7.65 -32.31 -42.44
N ARG A 84 7.32 -32.45 -41.16
CA ARG A 84 8.27 -32.68 -40.04
C ARG A 84 9.36 -31.62 -39.97
N GLU A 85 9.03 -30.38 -40.34
CA GLU A 85 9.95 -29.26 -40.20
C GLU A 85 10.38 -29.08 -38.73
N ARG A 86 11.61 -28.57 -38.52
CA ARG A 86 12.01 -28.15 -37.16
C ARG A 86 11.34 -26.85 -36.81
N ILE A 87 10.50 -26.90 -35.78
CA ILE A 87 9.77 -25.76 -35.22
C ILE A 87 10.48 -25.31 -33.95
N CYS A 88 10.71 -24.01 -33.79
CA CYS A 88 11.14 -23.42 -32.53
C CYS A 88 10.07 -22.47 -32.00
N ILE A 89 9.60 -22.70 -30.78
CA ILE A 89 8.76 -21.72 -30.05
C ILE A 89 9.72 -20.75 -29.39
N TYR A 90 9.63 -19.47 -29.75
CA TYR A 90 10.45 -18.40 -29.18
C TYR A 90 9.58 -17.62 -28.17
N GLY A 91 9.79 -17.90 -26.87
CA GLY A 91 8.98 -17.33 -25.78
C GLY A 91 9.59 -16.11 -25.14
N ASP A 92 9.00 -15.69 -24.01
CA ASP A 92 9.56 -14.71 -23.08
C ASP A 92 9.79 -15.34 -21.69
N TYR A 93 10.51 -14.64 -20.83
CA TYR A 93 10.99 -15.14 -19.53
C TYR A 93 10.01 -14.97 -18.38
N ASP A 94 8.88 -14.31 -18.55
CA ASP A 94 7.87 -14.15 -17.51
C ASP A 94 6.78 -15.24 -17.55
N VAL A 95 5.80 -15.15 -16.65
CA VAL A 95 4.74 -16.17 -16.56
C VAL A 95 3.93 -16.28 -17.84
N ASP A 96 3.68 -15.17 -18.54
CA ASP A 96 2.89 -15.19 -19.76
C ASP A 96 3.63 -15.94 -20.87
N GLY A 97 4.88 -15.56 -21.15
CA GLY A 97 5.74 -16.23 -22.12
C GLY A 97 6.02 -17.70 -21.76
N VAL A 98 6.28 -18.01 -20.47
CA VAL A 98 6.51 -19.39 -19.99
C VAL A 98 5.27 -20.26 -20.15
N CYS A 99 4.07 -19.76 -19.79
CA CYS A 99 2.82 -20.49 -19.96
C CYS A 99 2.49 -20.68 -21.43
N ALA A 100 2.61 -19.65 -22.26
CA ALA A 100 2.40 -19.71 -23.70
C ALA A 100 3.30 -20.75 -24.39
N THR A 101 4.61 -20.69 -24.07
CA THR A 101 5.59 -21.65 -24.57
C THR A 101 5.25 -23.08 -24.14
N SER A 102 4.91 -23.29 -22.88
CA SER A 102 4.57 -24.62 -22.33
C SER A 102 3.33 -25.22 -22.98
N MET A 103 2.28 -24.44 -23.15
CA MET A 103 1.03 -24.89 -23.79
C MET A 103 1.28 -25.32 -25.24
N LEU A 104 1.93 -24.44 -26.02
CA LEU A 104 2.18 -24.71 -27.43
C LEU A 104 3.16 -25.89 -27.62
N LEU A 105 4.17 -26.00 -26.76
CA LEU A 105 5.11 -27.11 -26.76
C LEU A 105 4.43 -28.47 -26.50
N MET A 106 3.59 -28.54 -25.46
CA MET A 106 2.81 -29.76 -25.13
C MET A 106 1.85 -30.12 -26.26
N TYR A 107 1.15 -29.16 -26.81
CA TYR A 107 0.21 -29.37 -27.89
C TYR A 107 0.90 -29.89 -29.18
N LEU A 108 1.97 -29.23 -29.63
CA LEU A 108 2.69 -29.60 -30.85
C LEU A 108 3.38 -30.96 -30.71
N ARG A 109 3.92 -31.28 -29.53
CA ARG A 109 4.45 -32.63 -29.23
C ARG A 109 3.34 -33.68 -29.34
N GLY A 110 2.15 -33.38 -28.81
CA GLY A 110 0.97 -34.24 -28.97
C GLY A 110 0.54 -34.44 -30.43
N CYS A 111 0.78 -33.46 -31.29
CA CYS A 111 0.55 -33.55 -32.75
C CYS A 111 1.70 -34.29 -33.49
N GLY A 112 2.75 -34.73 -32.81
CA GLY A 112 3.91 -35.39 -33.41
C GLY A 112 4.89 -34.45 -34.13
N ALA A 113 4.85 -33.15 -33.86
CA ALA A 113 5.74 -32.17 -34.43
C ALA A 113 7.18 -32.32 -33.92
N ASN A 114 8.17 -31.98 -34.76
CA ASN A 114 9.55 -31.83 -34.36
C ASN A 114 9.76 -30.42 -33.77
N VAL A 115 9.50 -30.26 -32.46
CA VAL A 115 9.42 -28.96 -31.82
C VAL A 115 10.40 -28.80 -30.67
N SER A 116 11.10 -27.66 -30.66
CA SER A 116 11.96 -27.14 -29.61
C SER A 116 11.44 -25.81 -29.11
N TYR A 117 12.07 -25.26 -28.07
CA TYR A 117 11.78 -23.90 -27.60
C TYR A 117 13.04 -23.13 -27.23
N HIS A 118 12.95 -21.83 -27.22
CA HIS A 118 13.97 -20.91 -26.73
C HIS A 118 13.33 -19.83 -25.87
N ILE A 119 13.87 -19.59 -24.67
CA ILE A 119 13.52 -18.49 -23.79
C ILE A 119 14.74 -17.58 -23.66
N PRO A 120 14.68 -16.29 -24.02
CA PRO A 120 15.84 -15.42 -23.92
C PRO A 120 16.21 -15.17 -22.46
N SER A 121 17.54 -15.11 -22.19
CA SER A 121 18.03 -14.76 -20.86
C SER A 121 17.87 -13.27 -20.61
N ARG A 122 17.12 -12.89 -19.55
CA ARG A 122 16.95 -11.49 -19.15
C ARG A 122 18.26 -10.73 -18.98
N HIS A 123 19.30 -11.40 -18.49
CA HIS A 123 20.59 -10.80 -18.17
C HIS A 123 21.56 -10.75 -19.35
N ALA A 124 21.55 -11.76 -20.20
CA ALA A 124 22.49 -11.88 -21.31
C ALA A 124 21.91 -11.39 -22.65
N GLU A 125 20.64 -11.65 -22.91
CA GLU A 125 19.99 -11.41 -24.20
C GLU A 125 18.99 -10.24 -24.14
N GLY A 126 18.41 -9.95 -22.99
CA GLY A 126 17.41 -8.91 -22.81
C GLY A 126 15.98 -9.40 -23.11
N TYR A 127 15.10 -8.48 -23.47
CA TYR A 127 13.69 -8.77 -23.81
C TYR A 127 13.53 -8.99 -25.31
N GLY A 128 12.76 -10.03 -25.67
CA GLY A 128 12.34 -10.31 -27.03
C GLY A 128 13.38 -11.05 -27.87
N MET A 129 13.20 -11.04 -29.18
CA MET A 129 14.11 -11.68 -30.13
C MET A 129 15.46 -10.97 -30.19
N ASN A 130 16.52 -11.73 -30.50
CA ASN A 130 17.84 -11.19 -30.78
C ASN A 130 18.53 -11.91 -31.95
N LEU A 131 19.38 -11.20 -32.69
CA LEU A 131 20.03 -11.69 -33.91
C LEU A 131 20.90 -12.92 -33.66
N ALA A 132 21.65 -12.97 -32.54
CA ALA A 132 22.51 -14.08 -32.21
C ALA A 132 21.74 -15.38 -31.99
N ALA A 133 20.57 -15.31 -31.30
CA ALA A 133 19.68 -16.46 -31.15
C ALA A 133 19.10 -16.90 -32.48
N VAL A 134 18.67 -15.97 -33.35
CA VAL A 134 18.17 -16.27 -34.70
C VAL A 134 19.21 -17.01 -35.52
N GLU A 135 20.48 -16.56 -35.54
CA GLU A 135 21.59 -17.22 -36.27
C GLU A 135 21.87 -18.62 -35.74
N ARG A 136 21.87 -18.80 -34.41
CA ARG A 136 22.01 -20.10 -33.76
C ARG A 136 20.89 -21.05 -34.17
N LEU A 137 19.62 -20.62 -34.09
CA LEU A 137 18.48 -21.46 -34.47
C LEU A 137 18.51 -21.87 -35.94
N ALA A 138 18.93 -20.97 -36.83
CA ALA A 138 19.17 -21.32 -38.25
C ALA A 138 20.24 -22.38 -38.42
N ALA A 139 21.38 -22.26 -37.72
CA ALA A 139 22.46 -23.26 -37.74
C ALA A 139 22.03 -24.64 -37.17
N GLU A 140 21.07 -24.65 -36.24
CA GLU A 140 20.41 -25.83 -35.72
C GLU A 140 19.37 -26.42 -36.69
N GLY A 141 19.13 -25.78 -37.81
CA GLY A 141 18.22 -26.23 -38.85
C GLY A 141 16.74 -25.99 -38.56
N VAL A 142 16.41 -25.01 -37.75
CA VAL A 142 15.00 -24.52 -37.55
C VAL A 142 14.47 -23.99 -38.87
N GLN A 143 13.24 -24.31 -39.22
CA GLN A 143 12.56 -23.88 -40.47
C GLN A 143 11.36 -23.00 -40.18
N LEU A 144 10.75 -23.12 -39.00
CA LEU A 144 9.66 -22.29 -38.56
C LEU A 144 9.89 -21.79 -37.14
N ILE A 145 9.86 -20.49 -36.92
CA ILE A 145 9.79 -19.89 -35.60
C ILE A 145 8.33 -19.52 -35.31
N VAL A 146 7.84 -19.86 -34.12
CA VAL A 146 6.57 -19.34 -33.59
C VAL A 146 6.88 -18.53 -32.36
N THR A 147 6.76 -17.20 -32.46
CA THR A 147 6.95 -16.37 -31.28
C THR A 147 5.71 -16.41 -30.40
N VAL A 148 5.88 -16.36 -29.10
CA VAL A 148 4.79 -16.24 -28.14
C VAL A 148 5.15 -15.16 -27.12
N ASP A 149 4.25 -14.20 -26.92
CA ASP A 149 4.41 -13.07 -26.02
C ASP A 149 5.56 -12.11 -26.41
N ASN A 150 5.95 -12.13 -27.65
CA ASN A 150 6.94 -11.22 -28.24
C ASN A 150 6.90 -11.28 -29.78
N GLY A 151 7.68 -10.41 -30.42
CA GLY A 151 7.95 -10.51 -31.85
C GLY A 151 7.32 -9.39 -32.70
N VAL A 152 6.27 -8.71 -32.26
CA VAL A 152 5.59 -7.67 -33.07
C VAL A 152 6.46 -6.46 -33.40
N LYS A 153 7.58 -6.27 -32.66
CA LYS A 153 8.60 -5.23 -32.92
C LYS A 153 9.92 -5.78 -33.44
N ALA A 154 10.04 -7.09 -33.67
CA ALA A 154 11.29 -7.75 -34.02
C ALA A 154 11.61 -7.65 -35.54
N ASN A 155 11.64 -6.44 -36.08
CA ASN A 155 11.82 -6.20 -37.52
C ASN A 155 13.15 -6.71 -38.05
N ALA A 156 14.25 -6.42 -37.38
CA ALA A 156 15.59 -6.83 -37.81
C ALA A 156 15.79 -8.36 -37.69
N GLU A 157 15.30 -8.93 -36.60
CA GLU A 157 15.41 -10.34 -36.27
C GLU A 157 14.58 -11.19 -37.26
N LEU A 158 13.33 -10.78 -37.54
CA LEU A 158 12.45 -11.51 -38.46
C LEU A 158 12.85 -11.31 -39.94
N LEU A 159 13.44 -10.16 -40.28
CA LEU A 159 14.11 -10.01 -41.59
C LEU A 159 15.27 -10.99 -41.73
N ARG A 160 16.08 -11.11 -40.66
CA ARG A 160 17.21 -12.06 -40.61
C ARG A 160 16.74 -13.51 -40.68
N CYS A 161 15.64 -13.88 -40.04
CA CYS A 161 15.01 -15.20 -40.19
C CYS A 161 14.73 -15.50 -41.66
N ARG A 162 14.07 -14.57 -42.37
CA ARG A 162 13.75 -14.71 -43.79
C ARG A 162 14.98 -14.85 -44.67
N GLU A 163 16.03 -14.05 -44.42
CA GLU A 163 17.32 -14.16 -45.13
C GLU A 163 17.98 -15.55 -44.95
N LEU A 164 17.78 -16.15 -43.78
CA LEU A 164 18.31 -17.47 -43.45
C LEU A 164 17.40 -18.63 -43.89
N GLY A 165 16.27 -18.31 -44.57
CA GLY A 165 15.29 -19.30 -45.04
C GLY A 165 14.37 -19.88 -43.98
N MET A 166 14.20 -19.22 -42.85
CA MET A 166 13.25 -19.56 -41.80
C MET A 166 11.98 -18.74 -41.95
N ASP A 167 10.81 -19.38 -41.87
CA ASP A 167 9.53 -18.69 -41.75
C ASP A 167 9.23 -18.36 -40.31
N ALA A 168 8.34 -17.38 -40.07
CA ALA A 168 7.89 -17.02 -38.74
C ALA A 168 6.39 -16.81 -38.65
N ILE A 169 5.79 -17.22 -37.52
CA ILE A 169 4.44 -16.85 -37.06
C ILE A 169 4.62 -16.04 -35.80
N VAL A 170 4.12 -14.83 -35.76
CA VAL A 170 4.16 -13.96 -34.58
C VAL A 170 2.85 -14.06 -33.83
N THR A 171 2.91 -14.44 -32.52
CA THR A 171 1.79 -14.30 -31.58
C THR A 171 2.22 -13.40 -30.46
N ASP A 172 1.60 -12.23 -30.37
CA ASP A 172 2.01 -11.16 -29.47
C ASP A 172 0.80 -10.31 -29.06
N HIS A 173 0.89 -9.59 -27.96
CA HIS A 173 -0.13 -8.67 -27.46
C HIS A 173 0.41 -7.25 -27.22
N HIS A 174 1.69 -7.05 -27.39
CA HIS A 174 2.33 -5.74 -27.23
C HIS A 174 1.95 -4.78 -28.36
N LEU A 175 2.13 -3.49 -28.10
CA LEU A 175 1.93 -2.45 -29.11
C LEU A 175 2.96 -2.63 -30.25
N PRO A 176 2.54 -2.61 -31.53
CA PRO A 176 3.45 -2.74 -32.65
C PRO A 176 4.36 -1.51 -32.79
N GLY A 177 5.43 -1.64 -33.57
CA GLY A 177 6.21 -0.51 -34.07
C GLY A 177 5.54 0.19 -35.27
N ASP A 178 6.21 1.24 -35.78
CA ASP A 178 5.74 1.96 -36.96
C ASP A 178 5.71 1.07 -38.23
N VAL A 179 6.57 0.08 -38.27
CA VAL A 179 6.67 -0.90 -39.35
C VAL A 179 6.49 -2.30 -38.76
N LEU A 180 5.64 -3.10 -39.39
CA LEU A 180 5.41 -4.48 -39.02
C LEU A 180 6.56 -5.38 -39.51
N PRO A 181 6.96 -6.41 -38.73
CA PRO A 181 8.03 -7.32 -39.14
C PRO A 181 7.61 -8.23 -40.28
N PRO A 182 8.55 -8.59 -41.19
CA PRO A 182 8.28 -9.51 -42.30
C PRO A 182 8.16 -10.96 -41.76
N CYS A 183 6.94 -11.52 -41.79
CA CYS A 183 6.67 -12.90 -41.37
C CYS A 183 5.48 -13.47 -42.12
N GLU A 184 5.15 -14.75 -41.91
CA GLU A 184 4.06 -15.44 -42.61
C GLU A 184 2.67 -14.99 -42.06
N ALA A 185 2.58 -14.77 -40.73
CA ALA A 185 1.37 -14.26 -40.08
C ALA A 185 1.67 -13.53 -38.79
N ILE A 186 0.90 -12.49 -38.46
CA ILE A 186 0.93 -11.77 -37.20
C ILE A 186 -0.43 -11.89 -36.50
N LEU A 187 -0.45 -12.55 -35.36
CA LEU A 187 -1.60 -12.63 -34.47
C LEU A 187 -1.37 -11.66 -33.32
N CYS A 188 -1.97 -10.48 -33.42
CA CYS A 188 -1.85 -9.45 -32.40
C CYS A 188 -3.10 -8.56 -32.40
N HIS A 189 -3.76 -8.47 -31.24
CA HIS A 189 -5.01 -7.72 -31.10
C HIS A 189 -4.82 -6.19 -31.13
N THR A 190 -3.58 -5.72 -30.94
CA THR A 190 -3.23 -4.29 -30.92
C THR A 190 -2.97 -3.72 -32.31
N LEU A 191 -2.95 -4.56 -33.36
CA LEU A 191 -2.82 -4.13 -34.74
C LEU A 191 -3.99 -3.23 -35.16
N ALA A 192 -3.69 -2.20 -35.91
CA ALA A 192 -4.71 -1.33 -36.49
C ALA A 192 -5.66 -2.15 -37.41
N GLY A 193 -6.96 -2.02 -37.16
CA GLY A 193 -8.00 -2.75 -37.91
C GLY A 193 -8.27 -4.18 -37.42
N CYS A 194 -7.53 -4.72 -36.43
CA CYS A 194 -7.83 -6.04 -35.89
C CYS A 194 -9.27 -6.12 -35.36
N CYS A 195 -10.04 -7.12 -35.82
CA CYS A 195 -11.44 -7.31 -35.47
C CYS A 195 -11.65 -8.25 -34.26
N TYR A 196 -10.59 -8.80 -33.66
CA TYR A 196 -10.73 -9.68 -32.52
C TYR A 196 -11.41 -8.96 -31.32
N PRO A 197 -12.47 -9.56 -30.74
CA PRO A 197 -13.31 -8.83 -29.76
C PRO A 197 -12.56 -8.45 -28.47
N ASN A 198 -11.70 -9.35 -27.96
CA ASN A 198 -10.93 -9.10 -26.74
C ASN A 198 -9.68 -8.27 -27.05
N LYS A 199 -9.69 -6.99 -26.68
CA LYS A 199 -8.60 -6.06 -26.92
C LYS A 199 -7.52 -6.07 -25.82
N ASN A 200 -7.60 -7.03 -24.87
CA ASN A 200 -6.70 -7.14 -23.75
C ASN A 200 -6.28 -8.60 -23.50
N ILE A 201 -6.27 -9.45 -24.52
CA ILE A 201 -5.83 -10.83 -24.37
C ILE A 201 -4.31 -10.87 -24.20
N CYS A 202 -3.79 -11.67 -23.25
CA CYS A 202 -2.35 -11.85 -23.01
C CYS A 202 -1.70 -12.83 -24.01
N GLY A 203 -0.36 -12.94 -24.02
CA GLY A 203 0.38 -13.81 -24.93
C GLY A 203 -0.01 -15.27 -24.83
N ALA A 204 -0.23 -15.81 -23.62
CA ALA A 204 -0.72 -17.17 -23.43
C ALA A 204 -2.15 -17.34 -23.93
N GLY A 205 -3.01 -16.33 -23.78
CA GLY A 205 -4.32 -16.34 -24.42
C GLY A 205 -4.23 -16.41 -25.94
N MET A 206 -3.28 -15.70 -26.56
CA MET A 206 -3.01 -15.78 -27.99
C MET A 206 -2.55 -17.17 -28.42
N ALA A 207 -1.62 -17.78 -27.67
CA ALA A 207 -1.16 -19.14 -27.89
C ALA A 207 -2.31 -20.17 -27.76
N PHE A 208 -3.20 -19.98 -26.76
CA PHE A 208 -4.42 -20.78 -26.62
C PHE A 208 -5.31 -20.67 -27.85
N LYS A 209 -5.50 -19.47 -28.39
CA LYS A 209 -6.29 -19.27 -29.61
C LYS A 209 -5.68 -19.93 -30.86
N LEU A 210 -4.37 -19.93 -31.00
CA LEU A 210 -3.70 -20.66 -32.08
C LEU A 210 -3.92 -22.17 -31.94
N ILE A 211 -3.85 -22.72 -30.74
CA ILE A 211 -4.18 -24.14 -30.47
C ILE A 211 -5.65 -24.43 -30.79
N GLU A 212 -6.58 -23.55 -30.35
CA GLU A 212 -8.02 -23.69 -30.64
C GLU A 212 -8.33 -23.65 -32.13
N ALA A 213 -7.67 -22.75 -32.85
CA ALA A 213 -7.85 -22.65 -34.32
C ALA A 213 -7.33 -23.87 -35.09
N HIS A 214 -6.18 -24.44 -34.65
CA HIS A 214 -5.58 -25.60 -35.32
C HIS A 214 -6.26 -26.92 -34.94
N GLY A 215 -6.56 -27.18 -33.67
CA GLY A 215 -7.05 -28.45 -33.16
C GLY A 215 -8.49 -28.46 -32.66
N GLY A 216 -9.15 -27.31 -32.67
CA GLY A 216 -10.49 -27.12 -32.11
C GLY A 216 -10.49 -26.87 -30.61
N ARG A 217 -11.61 -26.38 -30.09
CA ARG A 217 -11.79 -26.00 -28.65
C ARG A 217 -11.47 -27.15 -27.70
N ALA A 218 -11.93 -28.36 -28.02
CA ALA A 218 -11.68 -29.54 -27.19
C ALA A 218 -10.18 -29.85 -27.01
N ALA A 219 -9.34 -29.53 -28.01
CA ALA A 219 -7.90 -29.72 -27.95
C ALA A 219 -7.20 -28.60 -27.16
N ALA A 220 -7.79 -27.40 -27.08
CA ALA A 220 -7.25 -26.27 -26.34
C ALA A 220 -7.61 -26.29 -24.84
N LEU A 221 -8.81 -26.73 -24.46
CA LEU A 221 -9.32 -26.71 -23.09
C LEU A 221 -8.40 -27.37 -22.04
N PRO A 222 -7.66 -28.46 -22.32
CA PRO A 222 -6.71 -29.01 -21.36
C PRO A 222 -5.63 -28.01 -20.89
N TYR A 223 -5.37 -26.94 -21.64
CA TYR A 223 -4.37 -25.92 -21.34
C TYR A 223 -4.96 -24.66 -20.69
N VAL A 224 -6.28 -24.60 -20.47
CA VAL A 224 -6.96 -23.42 -19.93
C VAL A 224 -6.42 -22.96 -18.58
N ALA A 225 -5.94 -23.93 -17.77
CA ALA A 225 -5.31 -23.63 -16.46
C ALA A 225 -4.08 -22.72 -16.61
N LEU A 226 -3.25 -22.93 -17.65
CA LEU A 226 -2.07 -22.11 -17.94
C LEU A 226 -2.47 -20.78 -18.56
N ALA A 227 -3.43 -20.77 -19.49
CA ALA A 227 -3.93 -19.54 -20.11
C ALA A 227 -4.52 -18.57 -19.07
N GLY A 228 -5.33 -19.08 -18.12
CA GLY A 228 -5.92 -18.24 -17.09
C GLY A 228 -4.94 -17.84 -15.98
N LEU A 229 -3.94 -18.69 -15.66
CA LEU A 229 -2.84 -18.30 -14.77
C LEU A 229 -2.07 -17.10 -15.36
N ALA A 230 -1.70 -17.20 -16.63
CA ALA A 230 -1.01 -16.14 -17.34
C ALA A 230 -1.86 -14.87 -17.44
N THR A 231 -3.14 -14.97 -17.80
CA THR A 231 -4.09 -13.85 -17.82
C THR A 231 -4.11 -13.07 -16.51
N VAL A 232 -4.07 -13.77 -15.35
CA VAL A 232 -4.03 -13.12 -14.04
C VAL A 232 -2.65 -12.53 -13.75
N ALA A 233 -1.57 -13.23 -14.14
CA ALA A 233 -0.20 -12.84 -13.87
C ALA A 233 0.25 -11.62 -14.68
N ASP A 234 -0.21 -11.48 -15.92
CA ASP A 234 0.07 -10.36 -16.82
C ASP A 234 -0.78 -9.10 -16.51
N VAL A 235 -1.65 -9.21 -15.48
CA VAL A 235 -2.47 -8.08 -14.96
C VAL A 235 -3.39 -7.47 -16.03
N VAL A 236 -3.83 -8.25 -17.00
CA VAL A 236 -4.82 -7.80 -17.98
C VAL A 236 -6.23 -7.76 -17.36
N PRO A 237 -7.13 -6.88 -17.85
CA PRO A 237 -8.48 -6.74 -17.29
C PRO A 237 -9.27 -8.06 -17.29
N LEU A 238 -9.75 -8.49 -16.12
CA LEU A 238 -10.57 -9.70 -15.94
C LEU A 238 -12.03 -9.45 -16.31
N THR A 239 -12.24 -8.98 -17.52
CA THR A 239 -13.54 -8.73 -18.15
C THR A 239 -13.68 -9.57 -19.43
N GLY A 240 -14.92 -9.77 -19.90
CA GLY A 240 -15.16 -10.53 -21.12
C GLY A 240 -14.47 -11.89 -21.12
N GLU A 241 -13.76 -12.20 -22.20
CA GLU A 241 -13.05 -13.47 -22.39
C GLU A 241 -11.93 -13.73 -21.37
N ASN A 242 -11.21 -12.69 -20.91
CA ASN A 242 -10.18 -12.83 -19.90
C ASN A 242 -10.77 -13.31 -18.56
N ARG A 243 -11.99 -12.89 -18.22
CA ARG A 243 -12.73 -13.40 -17.07
C ARG A 243 -13.06 -14.88 -17.25
N VAL A 244 -13.42 -15.29 -18.47
CA VAL A 244 -13.69 -16.72 -18.77
C VAL A 244 -12.41 -17.54 -18.57
N PHE A 245 -11.27 -17.11 -19.11
CA PHE A 245 -9.98 -17.79 -18.90
C PHE A 245 -9.66 -17.94 -17.42
N ALA A 246 -9.75 -16.85 -16.65
CA ALA A 246 -9.44 -16.88 -15.21
C ALA A 246 -10.40 -17.79 -14.43
N ALA A 247 -11.71 -17.77 -14.73
CA ALA A 247 -12.70 -18.60 -14.05
C ALA A 247 -12.51 -20.08 -14.37
N LEU A 248 -12.34 -20.44 -15.63
CA LEU A 248 -12.11 -21.84 -16.05
C LEU A 248 -10.80 -22.39 -15.51
N ALA A 249 -9.73 -21.57 -15.50
CA ALA A 249 -8.45 -21.97 -14.94
C ALA A 249 -8.55 -22.24 -13.44
N LEU A 250 -9.21 -21.36 -12.67
CA LEU A 250 -9.43 -21.57 -11.25
C LEU A 250 -10.28 -22.82 -10.99
N ALA A 251 -11.31 -23.06 -11.79
CA ALA A 251 -12.12 -24.27 -11.70
C ALA A 251 -11.28 -25.53 -11.94
N ALA A 252 -10.50 -25.57 -13.04
CA ALA A 252 -9.62 -26.69 -13.38
C ALA A 252 -8.56 -26.96 -12.32
N VAL A 253 -7.86 -25.92 -11.82
CA VAL A 253 -6.84 -26.10 -10.78
C VAL A 253 -7.45 -26.57 -9.46
N ASN A 254 -8.59 -26.03 -9.05
CA ASN A 254 -9.29 -26.45 -7.82
C ASN A 254 -9.88 -27.86 -7.91
N ALA A 255 -10.23 -28.31 -9.12
CA ALA A 255 -10.63 -29.70 -9.38
C ALA A 255 -9.46 -30.69 -9.50
N GLY A 256 -8.20 -30.18 -9.59
CA GLY A 256 -7.02 -30.99 -9.84
C GLY A 256 -6.83 -31.41 -11.30
N GLU A 257 -7.53 -30.75 -12.22
CA GLU A 257 -7.52 -30.96 -13.68
C GLU A 257 -6.53 -30.06 -14.42
N SER A 258 -5.38 -29.77 -13.81
CA SER A 258 -4.31 -28.96 -14.40
C SER A 258 -3.07 -29.81 -14.70
N PRO A 259 -2.12 -29.33 -15.52
CA PRO A 259 -0.86 -30.01 -15.78
C PRO A 259 -0.14 -30.40 -14.49
N LEU A 260 0.55 -31.56 -14.51
CA LEU A 260 1.22 -32.12 -13.35
C LEU A 260 2.18 -31.13 -12.69
N GLY A 261 2.98 -30.41 -13.49
CA GLY A 261 3.91 -29.42 -12.98
C GLY A 261 3.23 -28.25 -12.27
N LEU A 262 2.08 -27.78 -12.75
CA LEU A 262 1.31 -26.75 -12.07
C LEU A 262 0.75 -27.25 -10.73
N ARG A 263 0.28 -28.51 -10.67
CA ARG A 263 -0.16 -29.10 -9.40
C ARG A 263 0.97 -29.21 -8.39
N ALA A 264 2.14 -29.67 -8.82
CA ALA A 264 3.33 -29.73 -7.97
C ALA A 264 3.74 -28.34 -7.44
N LEU A 265 3.62 -27.30 -8.28
CA LEU A 265 3.90 -25.92 -7.86
C LEU A 265 2.90 -25.39 -6.84
N VAL A 266 1.61 -25.70 -6.99
CA VAL A 266 0.55 -25.38 -6.03
C VAL A 266 0.83 -26.07 -4.68
N GLU A 267 1.19 -27.36 -4.70
CA GLU A 267 1.54 -28.09 -3.47
C GLU A 267 2.77 -27.52 -2.77
N ALA A 268 3.79 -27.09 -3.53
CA ALA A 268 4.97 -26.45 -2.97
C ALA A 268 4.69 -25.04 -2.42
N ALA A 269 3.65 -24.37 -2.93
CA ALA A 269 3.29 -23.02 -2.52
C ALA A 269 2.45 -22.95 -1.24
N PHE A 270 1.71 -24.02 -0.90
CA PHE A 270 0.76 -24.02 0.21
C PHE A 270 0.88 -25.28 1.07
N GLU A 271 1.13 -25.09 2.37
CA GLU A 271 1.23 -26.19 3.32
C GLU A 271 -0.09 -26.99 3.50
N LYS A 272 -1.23 -26.34 3.26
CA LYS A 272 -2.56 -26.92 3.43
C LYS A 272 -3.38 -26.76 2.16
N LYS A 273 -4.11 -27.82 1.81
CA LYS A 273 -5.08 -27.77 0.72
C LYS A 273 -6.13 -26.68 0.99
N ARG A 274 -6.36 -25.85 0.00
CA ARG A 274 -7.33 -24.75 0.05
C ARG A 274 -7.92 -24.50 -1.34
N VAL A 275 -9.05 -23.82 -1.39
CA VAL A 275 -9.60 -23.33 -2.67
C VAL A 275 -8.79 -22.10 -3.09
N LEU A 276 -8.21 -22.18 -4.28
CA LEU A 276 -7.40 -21.09 -4.85
C LEU A 276 -8.29 -20.03 -5.50
N THR A 277 -7.83 -18.79 -5.40
CA THR A 277 -8.43 -17.61 -5.99
C THR A 277 -7.46 -16.96 -7.00
N ALA A 278 -7.93 -15.98 -7.78
CA ALA A 278 -7.06 -15.22 -8.67
C ALA A 278 -5.92 -14.53 -7.90
N ARG A 279 -6.16 -14.12 -6.64
CA ARG A 279 -5.11 -13.56 -5.78
C ARG A 279 -4.00 -14.57 -5.50
N ASP A 280 -4.32 -15.85 -5.33
CA ASP A 280 -3.31 -16.89 -5.12
C ASP A 280 -2.49 -17.12 -6.40
N PHE A 281 -3.11 -17.02 -7.59
CA PHE A 281 -2.37 -17.00 -8.85
C PHE A 281 -1.39 -15.83 -8.92
N ALA A 282 -1.87 -14.60 -8.68
CA ALA A 282 -1.05 -13.38 -8.78
C ALA A 282 0.08 -13.30 -7.75
N PHE A 283 -0.17 -13.70 -6.50
CA PHE A 283 0.74 -13.44 -5.38
C PHE A 283 1.46 -14.67 -4.83
N ALA A 284 1.03 -15.89 -5.20
CA ALA A 284 1.71 -17.10 -4.76
C ALA A 284 2.29 -17.91 -5.93
N ILE A 285 1.52 -18.21 -6.97
CA ILE A 285 1.97 -19.08 -8.06
C ILE A 285 2.84 -18.34 -9.07
N ALA A 286 2.36 -17.24 -9.64
CA ALA A 286 3.07 -16.43 -10.63
C ALA A 286 4.45 -15.93 -10.15
N PRO A 287 4.62 -15.45 -8.91
CA PRO A 287 5.93 -15.02 -8.43
C PRO A 287 6.99 -16.12 -8.38
N ARG A 288 6.58 -17.39 -8.19
CA ARG A 288 7.49 -18.54 -8.22
C ARG A 288 8.02 -18.84 -9.62
N LEU A 289 7.15 -18.80 -10.63
CA LEU A 289 7.56 -18.92 -12.04
C LEU A 289 8.45 -17.74 -12.46
N ASN A 290 8.06 -16.52 -12.12
CA ASN A 290 8.84 -15.32 -12.44
C ASN A 290 10.20 -15.28 -11.74
N ALA A 291 10.37 -15.97 -10.60
CA ALA A 291 11.64 -15.98 -9.87
C ALA A 291 12.75 -16.66 -10.68
N ALA A 292 12.43 -17.67 -11.49
CA ALA A 292 13.39 -18.33 -12.37
C ALA A 292 14.06 -17.31 -13.32
N GLY A 293 13.29 -16.54 -14.07
CA GLY A 293 13.82 -15.55 -15.02
C GLY A 293 14.50 -14.33 -14.36
N ARG A 294 14.35 -14.15 -13.04
CA ARG A 294 15.02 -13.07 -12.27
C ARG A 294 16.32 -13.51 -11.62
N MET A 295 16.38 -14.77 -11.19
CA MET A 295 17.46 -15.28 -10.34
C MET A 295 18.33 -16.31 -11.07
N GLU A 296 17.82 -17.02 -12.10
CA GLU A 296 18.49 -18.09 -12.79
C GLU A 296 18.07 -18.15 -14.28
N ASP A 297 17.31 -19.15 -14.69
CA ASP A 297 16.86 -19.41 -16.07
C ASP A 297 15.35 -19.70 -16.10
N ALA A 298 14.62 -18.90 -16.88
CA ALA A 298 13.17 -19.04 -17.04
C ALA A 298 12.75 -20.37 -17.65
N SER A 299 13.65 -21.07 -18.38
CA SER A 299 13.41 -22.42 -18.91
C SER A 299 13.02 -23.45 -17.84
N LEU A 300 13.40 -23.21 -16.57
CA LEU A 300 12.94 -24.02 -15.43
C LEU A 300 11.42 -24.03 -15.30
N GLY A 301 10.76 -22.90 -15.58
CA GLY A 301 9.31 -22.81 -15.60
C GLY A 301 8.70 -23.67 -16.68
N VAL A 302 9.23 -23.61 -17.91
CA VAL A 302 8.77 -24.47 -19.02
C VAL A 302 9.03 -25.95 -18.70
N ALA A 303 10.22 -26.29 -18.18
CA ALA A 303 10.54 -27.66 -17.79
C ALA A 303 9.57 -28.20 -16.74
N LEU A 304 9.21 -27.40 -15.72
CA LEU A 304 8.22 -27.79 -14.72
C LEU A 304 6.83 -27.99 -15.35
N LEU A 305 6.32 -27.00 -16.08
CA LEU A 305 4.95 -27.03 -16.57
C LEU A 305 4.68 -28.13 -17.61
N THR A 306 5.74 -28.57 -18.29
CA THR A 306 5.67 -29.66 -19.30
C THR A 306 6.11 -31.04 -18.77
N GLU A 307 6.48 -31.12 -17.48
CA GLU A 307 6.95 -32.38 -16.89
C GLU A 307 5.80 -33.39 -16.70
N THR A 308 6.10 -34.65 -16.94
CA THR A 308 5.16 -35.79 -16.83
C THR A 308 5.52 -36.78 -15.70
N ASP A 309 6.74 -36.69 -15.18
CA ASP A 309 7.18 -37.44 -14.02
C ASP A 309 6.91 -36.70 -12.72
N ALA A 310 6.24 -37.36 -11.77
CA ALA A 310 5.79 -36.72 -10.54
C ALA A 310 6.95 -36.30 -9.61
N GLU A 311 8.01 -37.11 -9.51
CA GLU A 311 9.15 -36.79 -8.62
C GLU A 311 10.01 -35.68 -9.21
N ARG A 312 10.18 -35.63 -10.53
CA ARG A 312 10.87 -34.55 -11.20
C ARG A 312 10.07 -33.24 -11.11
N ALA A 313 8.75 -33.30 -11.31
CA ALA A 313 7.87 -32.13 -11.13
C ALA A 313 7.97 -31.56 -9.72
N LYS A 314 7.97 -32.40 -8.69
CA LYS A 314 8.14 -32.00 -7.30
C LYS A 314 9.52 -31.35 -7.06
N THR A 315 10.58 -31.91 -7.61
CA THR A 315 11.93 -31.38 -7.50
C THR A 315 12.05 -30.00 -8.16
N LEU A 316 11.49 -29.82 -9.36
CA LEU A 316 11.48 -28.55 -10.07
C LEU A 316 10.61 -27.51 -9.35
N ALA A 317 9.46 -27.89 -8.84
CA ALA A 317 8.59 -27.02 -8.05
C ALA A 317 9.28 -26.51 -6.77
N GLN A 318 10.01 -27.41 -6.08
CA GLN A 318 10.78 -27.05 -4.90
C GLN A 318 11.90 -26.06 -5.26
N ARG A 319 12.61 -26.28 -6.39
CA ARG A 319 13.64 -25.33 -6.87
C ARG A 319 13.08 -23.96 -7.12
N LEU A 320 11.92 -23.83 -7.78
CA LEU A 320 11.25 -22.54 -8.01
C LEU A 320 10.81 -21.89 -6.69
N ASN A 321 10.37 -22.67 -5.70
CA ASN A 321 10.05 -22.15 -4.39
C ASN A 321 11.28 -21.58 -3.67
N GLU A 322 12.45 -22.23 -3.76
CA GLU A 322 13.72 -21.76 -3.21
C GLU A 322 14.18 -20.44 -3.91
N LEU A 323 14.12 -20.39 -5.24
CA LEU A 323 14.45 -19.18 -6.00
C LEU A 323 13.53 -18.01 -5.64
N ASN A 324 12.23 -18.27 -5.44
CA ASN A 324 11.31 -17.24 -4.99
C ASN A 324 11.61 -16.78 -3.55
N ALA A 325 11.98 -17.68 -2.64
CA ALA A 325 12.40 -17.30 -1.29
C ALA A 325 13.66 -16.43 -1.30
N ALA A 326 14.68 -16.80 -2.09
CA ALA A 326 15.90 -16.02 -2.28
C ALA A 326 15.60 -14.63 -2.85
N ARG A 327 14.74 -14.56 -3.89
CA ARG A 327 14.28 -13.30 -4.47
C ARG A 327 13.57 -12.41 -3.44
N GLN A 328 12.70 -12.99 -2.58
CA GLN A 328 12.00 -12.25 -1.53
C GLN A 328 12.96 -11.70 -0.46
N GLN A 329 13.98 -12.47 -0.10
CA GLN A 329 15.01 -12.03 0.84
C GLN A 329 15.79 -10.84 0.28
N GLU A 330 16.22 -10.94 -0.98
CA GLU A 330 16.96 -9.88 -1.67
C GLU A 330 16.10 -8.61 -1.86
N GLU A 331 14.83 -8.79 -2.25
CA GLU A 331 13.85 -7.70 -2.32
C GLU A 331 13.67 -6.99 -0.97
N GLY A 332 13.56 -7.76 0.13
CA GLY A 332 13.47 -7.22 1.48
C GLY A 332 14.69 -6.38 1.86
N ALA A 333 15.90 -6.86 1.56
CA ALA A 333 17.14 -6.14 1.83
C ALA A 333 17.24 -4.82 1.04
N ILE A 334 16.86 -4.84 -0.25
CA ILE A 334 16.80 -3.62 -1.08
C ILE A 334 15.78 -2.64 -0.52
N TYR A 335 14.59 -3.12 -0.15
CA TYR A 335 13.51 -2.29 0.39
C TYR A 335 13.91 -1.60 1.71
N GLU A 336 14.53 -2.33 2.64
CA GLU A 336 14.99 -1.79 3.92
C GLU A 336 16.11 -0.77 3.73
N ALA A 337 17.12 -1.09 2.90
CA ALA A 337 18.22 -0.17 2.61
C ALA A 337 17.74 1.12 1.93
N ALA A 338 16.85 1.00 0.94
CA ALA A 338 16.30 2.16 0.25
C ALA A 338 15.39 2.99 1.18
N SER A 339 14.58 2.34 2.03
CA SER A 339 13.76 3.04 3.03
C SER A 339 14.61 3.82 4.02
N ALA A 340 15.70 3.23 4.51
CA ALA A 340 16.63 3.90 5.42
C ALA A 340 17.30 5.12 4.75
N ALA A 341 17.69 5.00 3.48
CA ALA A 341 18.25 6.12 2.72
C ALA A 341 17.23 7.26 2.52
N ILE A 342 15.98 6.93 2.17
CA ILE A 342 14.89 7.92 2.02
C ILE A 342 14.67 8.70 3.32
N GLU A 343 14.69 8.00 4.45
CA GLU A 343 14.44 8.59 5.77
C GLU A 343 15.65 9.38 6.29
N ALA A 344 16.89 8.92 6.01
CA ALA A 344 18.12 9.59 6.44
C ALA A 344 18.35 10.93 5.72
N ASP A 345 18.10 10.97 4.43
CA ASP A 345 18.31 12.15 3.58
C ASP A 345 17.06 13.03 3.46
N ASP A 346 16.01 12.75 4.24
CA ASP A 346 14.71 13.44 4.22
C ASP A 346 14.11 13.60 2.80
N LEU A 347 14.24 12.53 2.00
CA LEU A 347 13.70 12.52 0.62
C LEU A 347 12.17 12.47 0.57
N THR A 348 11.49 12.51 1.72
CA THR A 348 10.02 12.52 1.79
C THR A 348 9.40 13.79 1.21
N ASP A 349 10.15 14.90 1.16
CA ASP A 349 9.74 16.14 0.50
C ASP A 349 9.88 16.10 -1.03
N LYS A 350 10.60 15.12 -1.56
CA LYS A 350 10.70 14.89 -3.01
C LYS A 350 9.38 14.38 -3.58
N ARG A 351 9.05 14.77 -4.80
CA ARG A 351 7.91 14.21 -5.54
C ARG A 351 8.33 13.04 -6.43
N GLY A 352 9.59 13.03 -6.86
CA GLY A 352 10.24 11.90 -7.50
C GLY A 352 11.46 11.44 -6.71
N ILE A 353 11.52 10.18 -6.33
CA ILE A 353 12.62 9.60 -5.54
C ILE A 353 13.53 8.80 -6.46
N VAL A 354 14.84 9.09 -6.42
CA VAL A 354 15.85 8.35 -7.19
C VAL A 354 16.95 7.90 -6.24
N LEU A 355 17.25 6.60 -6.23
CA LEU A 355 18.29 6.00 -5.40
C LEU A 355 19.16 5.08 -6.23
N LYS A 356 20.44 4.94 -5.84
CA LYS A 356 21.38 3.98 -6.44
C LYS A 356 22.17 3.21 -5.38
N HIS A 357 22.57 1.99 -5.74
CA HIS A 357 23.46 1.18 -4.90
C HIS A 357 24.17 0.13 -5.75
N ALA A 358 25.45 -0.16 -5.43
CA ALA A 358 26.26 -1.11 -6.20
C ALA A 358 25.82 -2.57 -6.04
N ASP A 359 25.31 -2.94 -4.85
CA ASP A 359 24.96 -4.32 -4.53
C ASP A 359 23.50 -4.70 -4.89
N TRP A 360 22.72 -3.77 -5.45
CA TRP A 360 21.35 -4.09 -5.82
C TRP A 360 21.28 -4.91 -7.11
N ASN A 361 20.44 -5.95 -7.08
CA ASN A 361 20.19 -6.80 -8.24
C ASN A 361 19.26 -6.12 -9.25
N PRO A 362 19.67 -5.89 -10.50
CA PRO A 362 18.84 -5.27 -11.53
C PRO A 362 17.53 -6.02 -11.81
N GLY A 363 17.51 -7.36 -11.60
CA GLY A 363 16.31 -8.20 -11.78
C GLY A 363 15.27 -8.02 -10.67
N VAL A 364 15.66 -7.46 -9.51
CA VAL A 364 14.81 -7.34 -8.30
C VAL A 364 14.42 -5.89 -7.97
N VAL A 365 15.27 -4.90 -8.32
CA VAL A 365 15.02 -3.46 -8.00
C VAL A 365 13.63 -2.97 -8.41
N GLY A 366 13.07 -3.46 -9.53
CA GLY A 366 11.73 -3.06 -9.98
C GLY A 366 10.61 -3.47 -9.03
N ILE A 367 10.76 -4.58 -8.30
CA ILE A 367 9.78 -5.04 -7.31
C ILE A 367 9.89 -4.19 -6.03
N ALA A 368 11.12 -3.94 -5.57
CA ALA A 368 11.36 -3.06 -4.44
C ALA A 368 10.87 -1.63 -4.70
N ALA A 369 11.09 -1.11 -5.93
CA ALA A 369 10.57 0.20 -6.35
C ALA A 369 9.04 0.28 -6.27
N SER A 370 8.30 -0.79 -6.64
CA SER A 370 6.85 -0.84 -6.50
C SER A 370 6.41 -0.69 -5.03
N LYS A 371 7.03 -1.44 -4.13
CA LYS A 371 6.70 -1.36 -2.68
C LYS A 371 7.03 0.02 -2.08
N LEU A 372 8.13 0.63 -2.53
CA LEU A 372 8.50 1.97 -2.09
C LEU A 372 7.54 3.02 -2.66
N ALA A 373 7.13 2.89 -3.93
CA ALA A 373 6.14 3.79 -4.53
C ALA A 373 4.79 3.71 -3.79
N GLU A 374 4.35 2.52 -3.39
CA GLU A 374 3.15 2.34 -2.57
C GLU A 374 3.32 2.95 -1.15
N ARG A 375 4.46 2.69 -0.50
CA ARG A 375 4.73 3.18 0.86
C ARG A 375 4.79 4.70 0.94
N TYR A 376 5.59 5.31 0.05
CA TYR A 376 5.83 6.75 0.07
C TYR A 376 4.83 7.54 -0.78
N TYR A 377 4.04 6.84 -1.58
CA TYR A 377 3.10 7.37 -2.56
C TYR A 377 3.77 8.42 -3.47
N ARG A 378 4.90 8.01 -4.05
CA ARG A 378 5.76 8.80 -4.94
C ARG A 378 6.28 7.91 -6.06
N PRO A 379 6.51 8.44 -7.28
CA PRO A 379 7.34 7.76 -8.26
C PRO A 379 8.73 7.49 -7.70
N VAL A 380 9.20 6.23 -7.86
CA VAL A 380 10.49 5.76 -7.34
C VAL A 380 11.31 5.14 -8.46
N VAL A 381 12.57 5.54 -8.55
CA VAL A 381 13.59 4.97 -9.42
C VAL A 381 14.67 4.32 -8.56
N LEU A 382 14.95 3.04 -8.77
CA LEU A 382 16.04 2.32 -8.15
C LEU A 382 17.03 1.85 -9.20
N LEU A 383 18.31 2.18 -9.00
CA LEU A 383 19.40 1.96 -9.93
C LEU A 383 20.47 1.07 -9.31
N SER A 384 20.91 0.06 -10.04
CA SER A 384 22.08 -0.78 -9.74
C SER A 384 23.29 -0.20 -10.44
N GLU A 385 24.38 0.03 -9.70
CA GLU A 385 25.64 0.55 -10.23
C GLU A 385 26.62 -0.58 -10.55
N ARG A 386 27.04 -0.70 -11.81
CA ARG A 386 28.07 -1.66 -12.23
C ARG A 386 28.98 -1.05 -13.30
N ASN A 387 30.28 -1.11 -13.07
CA ASN A 387 31.31 -0.65 -14.05
C ASN A 387 31.04 0.79 -14.56
N GLY A 388 30.65 1.72 -13.71
CA GLY A 388 30.36 3.11 -14.08
C GLY A 388 29.03 3.32 -14.84
N VAL A 389 28.19 2.28 -14.93
CA VAL A 389 26.87 2.33 -15.56
C VAL A 389 25.80 2.03 -14.51
N LEU A 390 24.75 2.83 -14.53
CA LEU A 390 23.54 2.64 -13.72
C LEU A 390 22.45 2.00 -14.57
N THR A 391 21.94 0.86 -14.13
CA THR A 391 20.80 0.19 -14.77
C THR A 391 19.71 -0.05 -13.72
N GLY A 392 18.46 0.25 -14.03
CA GLY A 392 17.41 0.04 -13.06
C GLY A 392 16.02 0.19 -13.59
N SER A 393 15.09 0.30 -12.64
CA SER A 393 13.67 0.34 -12.89
C SER A 393 13.00 1.46 -12.12
N ALA A 394 11.96 2.02 -12.73
CA ALA A 394 11.10 3.01 -12.12
C ALA A 394 9.67 2.49 -11.98
N ARG A 395 8.98 2.97 -10.94
CA ARG A 395 7.56 2.72 -10.70
C ARG A 395 6.87 4.01 -10.34
N SER A 396 5.67 4.20 -10.86
CA SER A 396 4.86 5.39 -10.65
C SER A 396 3.69 5.14 -9.70
N ILE A 397 2.96 6.21 -9.41
CA ILE A 397 1.68 6.22 -8.71
C ILE A 397 0.58 6.65 -9.68
N GLU A 398 -0.67 6.43 -9.30
CA GLU A 398 -1.82 6.91 -10.08
C GLU A 398 -1.76 8.43 -10.29
N GLY A 399 -1.98 8.86 -11.54
CA GLY A 399 -1.99 10.29 -11.91
C GLY A 399 -0.63 10.88 -12.27
N VAL A 400 0.46 10.11 -12.27
CA VAL A 400 1.77 10.54 -12.76
C VAL A 400 2.22 9.66 -13.93
N ASP A 401 2.35 10.24 -15.12
CA ASP A 401 2.91 9.56 -16.29
C ASP A 401 4.43 9.48 -16.18
N LEU A 402 4.93 8.30 -15.82
CA LEU A 402 6.36 8.03 -15.67
C LEU A 402 7.11 8.16 -16.99
N HIS A 403 6.51 7.70 -18.10
CA HIS A 403 7.16 7.76 -19.42
C HIS A 403 7.40 9.22 -19.83
N ALA A 404 6.41 10.10 -19.62
CA ALA A 404 6.54 11.53 -19.91
C ALA A 404 7.62 12.19 -19.03
N ALA A 405 7.66 11.85 -17.71
CA ALA A 405 8.67 12.37 -16.79
C ALA A 405 10.10 11.90 -17.16
N LEU A 406 10.27 10.66 -17.62
CA LEU A 406 11.57 10.16 -18.10
C LEU A 406 11.94 10.77 -19.44
N LYS A 407 10.99 10.96 -20.36
CA LYS A 407 11.24 11.60 -21.65
C LYS A 407 11.74 13.03 -21.49
N ALA A 408 11.23 13.78 -20.53
CA ALA A 408 11.75 15.12 -20.20
C ALA A 408 13.22 15.10 -19.77
N ASN A 409 13.74 13.94 -19.36
CA ASN A 409 15.10 13.71 -18.89
C ASN A 409 15.92 12.82 -19.85
N GLU A 410 15.49 12.60 -21.11
CA GLU A 410 16.09 11.64 -22.04
C GLU A 410 17.58 11.87 -22.29
N ARG A 411 18.04 13.11 -22.18
CA ARG A 411 19.45 13.51 -22.36
C ARG A 411 20.44 12.81 -21.39
N TYR A 412 19.94 12.27 -20.27
CA TYR A 412 20.77 11.61 -19.28
C TYR A 412 20.92 10.10 -19.53
N PHE A 413 20.08 9.52 -20.37
CA PHE A 413 20.03 8.08 -20.59
C PHE A 413 20.82 7.64 -21.83
N THR A 414 21.46 6.47 -21.74
CA THR A 414 21.93 5.74 -22.92
C THR A 414 20.79 4.89 -23.52
N ARG A 415 19.86 4.43 -22.67
CA ARG A 415 18.66 3.68 -23.07
C ARG A 415 17.58 3.87 -22.01
N PHE A 416 16.34 4.07 -22.45
CA PHE A 416 15.18 3.99 -21.57
C PHE A 416 13.95 3.52 -22.37
N GLY A 417 12.94 2.98 -21.66
CA GLY A 417 11.67 2.57 -22.25
C GLY A 417 10.71 2.09 -21.19
N GLY A 418 9.43 2.09 -21.52
CA GLY A 418 8.37 1.66 -20.63
C GLY A 418 7.05 2.37 -20.90
N HIS A 419 6.17 2.36 -19.90
CA HIS A 419 4.82 2.88 -19.95
C HIS A 419 4.57 3.88 -18.80
N ALA A 420 3.36 4.40 -18.68
CA ALA A 420 2.99 5.38 -17.66
C ALA A 420 3.26 4.93 -16.20
N TYR A 421 3.23 3.64 -15.90
CA TYR A 421 3.38 3.11 -14.54
C TYR A 421 4.72 2.43 -14.24
N ALA A 422 5.42 1.96 -15.27
CA ALA A 422 6.67 1.20 -15.12
C ALA A 422 7.63 1.46 -16.27
N ALA A 423 8.90 1.65 -15.96
CA ALA A 423 9.94 1.85 -16.96
C ALA A 423 11.27 1.23 -16.52
N GLY A 424 12.10 0.90 -17.52
CA GLY A 424 13.50 0.53 -17.35
C GLY A 424 14.43 1.57 -17.96
N MET A 425 15.63 1.74 -17.41
CA MET A 425 16.58 2.72 -17.90
C MET A 425 18.03 2.31 -17.65
N THR A 426 18.92 2.91 -18.46
CA THR A 426 20.36 2.80 -18.30
C THR A 426 20.99 4.17 -18.52
N LEU A 427 21.89 4.59 -17.64
CA LEU A 427 22.57 5.88 -17.71
C LEU A 427 24.01 5.79 -17.16
N PRO A 428 24.93 6.66 -17.58
CA PRO A 428 26.25 6.81 -16.97
C PRO A 428 26.16 7.29 -15.52
N VAL A 429 27.04 6.83 -14.64
CA VAL A 429 27.04 7.19 -13.21
C VAL A 429 27.21 8.69 -12.97
N GLU A 430 27.95 9.38 -13.81
CA GLU A 430 28.16 10.83 -13.77
C GLU A 430 26.89 11.65 -13.97
N ASN A 431 25.87 11.08 -14.60
CA ASN A 431 24.59 11.75 -14.83
C ASN A 431 23.61 11.61 -13.64
N PHE A 432 23.97 10.86 -12.59
CA PHE A 432 23.05 10.50 -11.51
C PHE A 432 22.42 11.72 -10.81
N GLU A 433 23.26 12.64 -10.31
CA GLU A 433 22.76 13.81 -9.54
C GLU A 433 21.89 14.73 -10.39
N ALA A 434 22.31 14.99 -11.64
CA ALA A 434 21.56 15.80 -12.58
C ALA A 434 20.22 15.17 -12.96
N PHE A 435 20.20 13.84 -13.14
CA PHE A 435 18.98 13.09 -13.40
C PHE A 435 18.05 13.10 -12.18
N ALA A 436 18.55 12.85 -10.97
CA ALA A 436 17.75 12.81 -9.76
C ALA A 436 17.04 14.15 -9.50
N ALA A 437 17.76 15.28 -9.68
CA ALA A 437 17.16 16.61 -9.57
C ALA A 437 16.11 16.88 -10.68
N GLY A 438 16.45 16.59 -11.94
CA GLY A 438 15.55 16.78 -13.07
C GLY A 438 14.30 15.90 -13.03
N PHE A 439 14.42 14.68 -12.49
CA PHE A 439 13.29 13.79 -12.33
C PHE A 439 12.29 14.32 -11.28
N ASP A 440 12.77 14.79 -10.11
CA ASP A 440 11.91 15.40 -9.09
C ASP A 440 11.18 16.63 -9.65
N GLU A 441 11.88 17.50 -10.40
CA GLU A 441 11.28 18.67 -11.03
C GLU A 441 10.21 18.28 -12.07
N SER A 442 10.50 17.29 -12.93
CA SER A 442 9.58 16.81 -13.95
C SER A 442 8.32 16.20 -13.33
N VAL A 443 8.46 15.43 -12.24
CA VAL A 443 7.33 14.84 -11.52
C VAL A 443 6.49 15.93 -10.84
N ARG A 444 7.12 16.97 -10.24
CA ARG A 444 6.40 18.11 -9.67
C ARG A 444 5.59 18.87 -10.71
N ALA A 445 6.14 19.05 -11.89
CA ALA A 445 5.46 19.75 -12.99
C ALA A 445 4.33 18.93 -13.63
N ALA A 446 4.43 17.59 -13.58
CA ALA A 446 3.49 16.68 -14.23
C ALA A 446 2.15 16.52 -13.52
N ALA A 447 2.08 16.79 -12.19
CA ALA A 447 0.89 16.51 -11.41
C ALA A 447 0.68 17.52 -10.28
N PRO A 448 -0.59 17.87 -9.97
CA PRO A 448 -0.91 18.72 -8.82
C PRO A 448 -0.57 18.00 -7.50
N GLU A 449 -0.37 18.78 -6.44
CA GLU A 449 0.04 18.27 -5.13
C GLU A 449 -0.92 17.22 -4.56
N GLU A 450 -2.22 17.30 -4.86
CA GLU A 450 -3.23 16.34 -4.43
C GLU A 450 -2.99 14.92 -4.97
N THR A 451 -2.32 14.79 -6.11
CA THR A 451 -1.94 13.49 -6.70
C THR A 451 -1.03 12.71 -5.77
N PHE A 452 -0.20 13.39 -4.98
CA PHE A 452 0.75 12.77 -4.07
C PHE A 452 0.16 12.42 -2.70
N LEU A 453 -1.16 12.57 -2.52
CA LEU A 453 -1.88 12.11 -1.34
C LEU A 453 -2.44 10.72 -1.57
N PRO A 454 -2.08 9.70 -0.75
CA PRO A 454 -2.64 8.37 -0.89
C PRO A 454 -4.17 8.42 -0.84
N ALA A 455 -4.79 7.68 -1.73
CA ALA A 455 -6.22 7.51 -1.78
C ALA A 455 -6.58 6.02 -1.71
N ALA A 456 -7.66 5.71 -1.00
CA ALA A 456 -8.30 4.41 -1.06
C ALA A 456 -9.66 4.58 -1.72
N ARG A 457 -9.96 3.70 -2.67
CA ARG A 457 -11.19 3.76 -3.44
C ARG A 457 -12.24 2.84 -2.87
N TYR A 458 -13.51 3.24 -2.96
CA TYR A 458 -14.66 2.43 -2.59
C TYR A 458 -15.72 2.46 -3.71
N GLU A 459 -16.50 1.40 -3.81
CA GLU A 459 -17.54 1.30 -4.84
C GLU A 459 -18.90 1.81 -4.37
N ALA A 460 -19.19 1.66 -3.08
CA ALA A 460 -20.46 2.09 -2.53
C ALA A 460 -20.38 2.36 -1.02
N GLU A 461 -21.24 3.26 -0.54
CA GLU A 461 -21.51 3.42 0.88
C GLU A 461 -22.52 2.37 1.33
N ALA A 462 -22.23 1.67 2.43
CA ALA A 462 -23.12 0.67 3.00
C ALA A 462 -23.14 0.79 4.53
N PRO A 463 -24.30 1.02 5.15
CA PRO A 463 -24.44 0.95 6.59
C PRO A 463 -24.35 -0.51 7.06
N PHE A 464 -23.96 -0.73 8.33
CA PHE A 464 -23.85 -2.09 8.87
C PHE A 464 -25.17 -2.87 8.84
N SER A 465 -26.32 -2.21 8.76
CA SER A 465 -27.63 -2.88 8.60
C SER A 465 -27.80 -3.60 7.26
N GLU A 466 -27.02 -3.27 6.24
CA GLU A 466 -27.04 -3.95 4.94
C GLU A 466 -26.08 -5.16 4.89
N LEU A 467 -25.22 -5.34 5.89
CA LEU A 467 -24.27 -6.44 5.93
C LEU A 467 -24.98 -7.73 6.34
N THR A 468 -25.27 -8.57 5.37
CA THR A 468 -25.92 -9.87 5.55
C THR A 468 -25.08 -10.99 4.98
N MET A 469 -25.33 -12.22 5.44
CA MET A 469 -24.72 -13.43 4.85
C MET A 469 -25.08 -13.58 3.37
N GLN A 470 -26.32 -13.19 3.00
CA GLN A 470 -26.75 -13.17 1.60
C GLN A 470 -25.87 -12.25 0.77
N LEU A 471 -25.68 -10.99 1.20
CA LEU A 471 -24.80 -10.04 0.49
C LEU A 471 -23.40 -10.59 0.33
N ALA A 472 -22.80 -11.17 1.40
CA ALA A 472 -21.45 -11.73 1.32
C ALA A 472 -21.36 -12.89 0.32
N GLY A 473 -22.40 -13.76 0.25
CA GLY A 473 -22.49 -14.82 -0.74
C GLY A 473 -22.63 -14.28 -2.17
N GLU A 474 -23.46 -13.27 -2.38
CA GLU A 474 -23.62 -12.61 -3.68
C GLU A 474 -22.33 -11.93 -4.15
N LEU A 475 -21.60 -11.28 -3.25
CA LEU A 475 -20.31 -10.68 -3.57
C LEU A 475 -19.28 -11.71 -4.02
N ALA A 476 -19.31 -12.92 -3.44
CA ALA A 476 -18.43 -14.01 -3.86
C ALA A 476 -18.69 -14.46 -5.32
N MET A 477 -19.91 -14.33 -5.82
CA MET A 477 -20.26 -14.63 -7.22
C MET A 477 -19.62 -13.67 -8.23
N LEU A 478 -19.19 -12.48 -7.79
CA LEU A 478 -18.49 -11.52 -8.65
C LEU A 478 -17.04 -11.93 -8.95
N ALA A 479 -16.49 -12.93 -8.25
CA ALA A 479 -15.15 -13.45 -8.52
C ALA A 479 -15.09 -14.12 -9.92
N PRO A 480 -13.89 -14.25 -10.55
CA PRO A 480 -12.56 -13.87 -10.06
C PRO A 480 -12.30 -12.37 -10.06
N PHE A 481 -11.62 -11.89 -9.03
CA PHE A 481 -11.24 -10.47 -8.87
C PHE A 481 -9.82 -10.23 -9.35
N GLY A 482 -9.58 -9.07 -9.94
CA GLY A 482 -8.30 -8.61 -10.45
C GLY A 482 -8.44 -7.27 -11.15
N GLU A 483 -7.54 -6.97 -12.08
CA GLU A 483 -7.63 -5.76 -12.90
C GLU A 483 -8.96 -5.73 -13.64
N GLY A 484 -9.58 -4.56 -13.77
CA GLY A 484 -10.91 -4.39 -14.42
C GLY A 484 -12.10 -4.98 -13.66
N ASN A 485 -11.88 -5.85 -12.65
CA ASN A 485 -12.90 -6.37 -11.75
C ASN A 485 -12.38 -6.39 -10.30
N PRO A 486 -12.23 -5.24 -9.64
CA PRO A 486 -11.70 -5.16 -8.30
C PRO A 486 -12.63 -5.81 -7.27
N ILE A 487 -12.04 -6.22 -6.12
CA ILE A 487 -12.83 -6.68 -4.96
C ILE A 487 -13.70 -5.50 -4.49
N PRO A 488 -15.02 -5.70 -4.30
CA PRO A 488 -15.92 -4.64 -3.85
C PRO A 488 -15.54 -4.10 -2.47
N VAL A 489 -15.15 -2.83 -2.40
CA VAL A 489 -14.84 -2.12 -1.16
C VAL A 489 -16.02 -1.22 -0.81
N PHE A 490 -16.49 -1.35 0.43
CA PHE A 490 -17.57 -0.52 0.97
C PHE A 490 -17.04 0.53 1.94
N ARG A 491 -17.77 1.63 2.03
CA ARG A 491 -17.53 2.70 3.00
C ARG A 491 -18.65 2.76 4.03
N THR A 492 -18.27 2.91 5.30
CA THR A 492 -19.18 3.24 6.40
C THR A 492 -18.59 4.39 7.20
N ASP A 493 -19.37 5.43 7.42
CA ASP A 493 -18.91 6.61 8.17
C ASP A 493 -19.41 6.60 9.61
N GLY A 494 -18.60 7.19 10.50
CA GLY A 494 -18.96 7.46 11.88
C GLY A 494 -19.16 6.23 12.77
N ALA A 495 -18.53 5.10 12.44
CA ALA A 495 -18.58 3.90 13.28
C ALA A 495 -17.76 4.10 14.57
N ALA A 496 -18.21 3.51 15.68
CA ALA A 496 -17.49 3.48 16.94
C ALA A 496 -16.72 2.15 17.12
N VAL A 497 -15.49 2.22 17.61
CA VAL A 497 -14.71 1.04 17.98
C VAL A 497 -15.04 0.66 19.43
N LYS A 498 -15.77 -0.44 19.62
CA LYS A 498 -16.19 -0.93 20.95
C LYS A 498 -15.18 -1.84 21.61
N ARG A 499 -14.50 -2.65 20.81
CA ARG A 499 -13.42 -3.52 21.27
C ARG A 499 -12.31 -3.50 20.24
N LEU A 500 -11.08 -3.51 20.71
CA LEU A 500 -9.87 -3.56 19.89
C LEU A 500 -8.86 -4.51 20.56
N ARG A 501 -8.31 -5.45 19.80
CA ARG A 501 -7.25 -6.34 20.29
C ARG A 501 -6.27 -6.69 19.18
N ARG A 502 -5.03 -6.91 19.56
CA ARG A 502 -4.01 -7.48 18.67
C ARG A 502 -4.21 -8.99 18.57
N ILE A 503 -4.01 -9.55 17.38
CA ILE A 503 -4.06 -10.98 17.09
C ILE A 503 -2.92 -11.37 16.14
N GLY A 504 -2.67 -12.70 16.04
CA GLY A 504 -1.56 -13.27 15.26
C GLY A 504 -0.21 -13.11 15.96
N ASP A 505 0.82 -13.67 15.33
CA ASP A 505 2.19 -13.64 15.86
C ASP A 505 2.67 -12.20 16.03
N GLU A 506 3.29 -11.91 17.19
CA GLU A 506 3.77 -10.57 17.55
C GLU A 506 2.69 -9.46 17.51
N GLY A 507 1.39 -9.82 17.45
CA GLY A 507 0.30 -8.85 17.38
C GLY A 507 0.24 -8.06 16.08
N LYS A 508 0.66 -8.64 14.96
CA LYS A 508 0.71 -8.00 13.63
C LYS A 508 -0.65 -7.58 13.10
N HIS A 509 -1.73 -8.25 13.52
CA HIS A 509 -3.08 -8.00 13.03
C HIS A 509 -3.97 -7.43 14.13
N LEU A 510 -5.10 -6.83 13.74
CA LEU A 510 -6.11 -6.33 14.66
C LEU A 510 -7.44 -7.06 14.49
N ARG A 511 -8.12 -7.31 15.61
CA ARG A 511 -9.53 -7.67 15.64
C ARG A 511 -10.31 -6.58 16.36
N LEU A 512 -11.46 -6.20 15.78
CA LEU A 512 -12.29 -5.11 16.24
C LEU A 512 -13.74 -5.55 16.32
N THR A 513 -14.46 -4.98 17.32
CA THR A 513 -15.92 -4.95 17.29
C THR A 513 -16.31 -3.50 17.02
N LEU A 514 -17.02 -3.28 15.93
CA LEU A 514 -17.44 -1.98 15.41
C LEU A 514 -18.94 -1.80 15.63
N GLU A 515 -19.38 -0.56 15.89
CA GLU A 515 -20.80 -0.24 16.09
C GLU A 515 -21.19 0.98 15.28
N GLN A 516 -22.32 0.91 14.56
CA GLN A 516 -22.96 2.03 13.87
C GLN A 516 -24.47 1.94 14.07
N LYS A 517 -25.07 2.98 14.69
CA LYS A 517 -26.54 3.05 14.91
C LYS A 517 -27.12 1.78 15.53
N ASN A 518 -26.49 1.25 16.58
CA ASN A 518 -26.85 0.01 17.30
C ASN A 518 -26.71 -1.28 16.46
N GLN A 519 -26.09 -1.23 15.29
CA GLN A 519 -25.68 -2.40 14.52
C GLN A 519 -24.20 -2.69 14.75
N TYR A 520 -23.85 -3.96 14.87
CA TYR A 520 -22.49 -4.39 15.18
C TYR A 520 -21.89 -5.16 14.02
N ALA A 521 -20.58 -4.96 13.78
CA ALA A 521 -19.80 -5.73 12.82
C ALA A 521 -18.48 -6.20 13.49
N GLU A 522 -18.15 -7.49 13.30
CA GLU A 522 -16.83 -7.99 13.66
C GLU A 522 -15.84 -7.68 12.53
N GLY A 523 -14.73 -7.02 12.87
CA GLY A 523 -13.72 -6.59 11.93
C GLY A 523 -12.37 -7.27 12.15
N VAL A 524 -11.67 -7.52 11.06
CA VAL A 524 -10.26 -7.93 11.05
C VAL A 524 -9.48 -6.94 10.19
N TRP A 525 -8.32 -6.48 10.70
CA TRP A 525 -7.38 -5.68 9.92
C TRP A 525 -6.03 -6.37 9.87
N PHE A 526 -5.76 -7.00 8.74
CA PHE A 526 -4.47 -7.65 8.52
C PHE A 526 -3.36 -6.60 8.44
N TYR A 527 -2.25 -6.86 9.14
CA TYR A 527 -1.07 -5.97 9.25
C TYR A 527 -1.36 -4.59 9.89
N GLY A 528 -2.51 -4.42 10.54
CA GLY A 528 -2.90 -3.18 11.22
C GLY A 528 -2.33 -3.02 12.64
N GLY A 529 -1.58 -4.00 13.17
CA GLY A 529 -1.12 -4.02 14.57
C GLY A 529 -0.37 -2.78 15.04
N GLY A 530 0.43 -2.17 14.16
CA GLY A 530 1.15 -0.93 14.45
C GLY A 530 0.23 0.27 14.76
N ARG A 531 -1.00 0.26 14.27
CA ARG A 531 -2.00 1.33 14.46
C ARG A 531 -2.85 1.17 15.73
N PHE A 532 -2.60 0.15 16.54
CA PHE A 532 -3.41 -0.16 17.73
C PHE A 532 -3.61 1.04 18.65
N ALA A 533 -2.52 1.73 19.02
CA ALA A 533 -2.60 2.88 19.92
C ALA A 533 -3.40 4.04 19.32
N GLN A 534 -3.19 4.33 18.04
CA GLN A 534 -3.88 5.38 17.31
C GLN A 534 -5.39 5.11 17.23
N ILE A 535 -5.79 3.88 16.87
CA ILE A 535 -7.20 3.49 16.74
C ILE A 535 -7.92 3.53 18.09
N ASN A 536 -7.23 3.14 19.16
CA ASN A 536 -7.80 3.21 20.51
C ASN A 536 -8.16 4.64 20.94
N ASP A 537 -7.54 5.63 20.31
CA ASP A 537 -7.81 7.04 20.54
C ASP A 537 -8.93 7.62 19.67
N TYR A 538 -9.40 6.88 18.67
CA TYR A 538 -10.52 7.34 17.85
C TYR A 538 -11.85 7.32 18.64
N GLY A 539 -12.58 8.42 18.61
CA GLY A 539 -13.93 8.47 19.15
C GLY A 539 -14.91 7.81 18.21
N ARG A 540 -14.83 8.18 16.93
CA ARG A 540 -15.50 7.57 15.80
C ARG A 540 -14.54 7.48 14.64
N CYS A 541 -14.86 6.62 13.68
CA CYS A 541 -14.03 6.41 12.50
C CYS A 541 -14.89 6.17 11.25
N ASP A 542 -14.34 6.60 10.12
CA ASP A 542 -14.79 6.18 8.80
C ASP A 542 -13.97 4.99 8.35
N LEU A 543 -14.63 4.04 7.70
CA LEU A 543 -14.09 2.73 7.38
C LEU A 543 -14.20 2.44 5.89
N LEU A 544 -13.17 1.82 5.33
CA LEU A 544 -13.25 1.06 4.09
C LEU A 544 -13.03 -0.42 4.40
N TYR A 545 -13.89 -1.27 3.88
CA TYR A 545 -13.86 -2.70 4.18
C TYR A 545 -14.48 -3.56 3.07
N VAL A 546 -14.17 -4.84 3.12
CA VAL A 546 -14.78 -5.90 2.30
C VAL A 546 -15.56 -6.82 3.23
N PRO A 547 -16.88 -7.02 3.02
CA PRO A 547 -17.62 -8.07 3.72
C PRO A 547 -17.09 -9.45 3.33
N THR A 548 -16.81 -10.29 4.32
CA THR A 548 -16.29 -11.64 4.09
C THR A 548 -17.01 -12.64 5.01
N VAL A 549 -17.03 -13.89 4.59
CA VAL A 549 -17.52 -15.00 5.42
C VAL A 549 -16.30 -15.69 6.05
N ASN A 550 -16.24 -15.68 7.37
CA ASN A 550 -15.25 -16.42 8.10
C ASN A 550 -15.84 -17.78 8.49
N GLU A 551 -15.16 -18.85 8.11
CA GLU A 551 -15.54 -20.22 8.51
C GLU A 551 -14.53 -20.74 9.54
N TYR A 552 -15.04 -21.07 10.71
CA TYR A 552 -14.25 -21.63 11.79
C TYR A 552 -15.03 -22.76 12.47
N ASN A 553 -14.43 -23.96 12.55
CA ASN A 553 -15.06 -25.17 13.11
C ASN A 553 -16.46 -25.46 12.53
N GLY A 554 -16.63 -25.30 11.22
CA GLY A 554 -17.90 -25.52 10.51
C GLY A 554 -18.97 -24.45 10.73
N ARG A 555 -18.66 -23.40 11.50
CA ARG A 555 -19.55 -22.24 11.70
C ARG A 555 -19.14 -21.09 10.81
N GLN A 556 -20.04 -20.63 9.99
CA GLN A 556 -19.87 -19.45 9.16
C GLN A 556 -20.37 -18.20 9.89
N THR A 557 -19.56 -17.15 9.86
CA THR A 557 -19.87 -15.85 10.46
C THR A 557 -19.49 -14.73 9.51
N LEU A 558 -20.36 -13.72 9.41
CA LEU A 558 -20.06 -12.52 8.67
C LEU A 558 -19.01 -11.70 9.43
N GLN A 559 -17.99 -11.25 8.74
CA GLN A 559 -17.01 -10.30 9.24
C GLN A 559 -16.66 -9.27 8.16
N VAL A 560 -16.03 -8.17 8.54
CA VAL A 560 -15.51 -7.17 7.63
C VAL A 560 -13.98 -7.18 7.65
N GLU A 561 -13.37 -7.34 6.49
CA GLU A 561 -11.93 -7.16 6.33
C GLU A 561 -11.63 -5.67 6.09
N LEU A 562 -11.03 -5.00 7.06
CA LEU A 562 -10.71 -3.59 6.97
C LEU A 562 -9.57 -3.36 5.96
N LYS A 563 -9.78 -2.42 5.06
CA LYS A 563 -8.80 -1.93 4.09
C LYS A 563 -8.20 -0.59 4.51
N ALA A 564 -9.04 0.27 5.09
CA ALA A 564 -8.62 1.57 5.60
C ALA A 564 -9.53 2.03 6.73
N MET A 565 -8.98 2.88 7.60
CA MET A 565 -9.68 3.56 8.67
C MET A 565 -9.08 4.94 8.88
N ARG A 566 -9.95 5.91 9.13
CA ARG A 566 -9.54 7.25 9.54
C ARG A 566 -10.44 7.76 10.67
N PRO A 567 -9.98 8.69 11.51
CA PRO A 567 -10.86 9.33 12.49
C PRO A 567 -11.99 10.07 11.78
N ALA A 568 -13.18 10.01 12.36
CA ALA A 568 -14.35 10.77 11.95
C ALA A 568 -14.62 11.90 12.93
N ALA A 569 -15.49 12.84 12.52
CA ALA A 569 -15.95 13.92 13.38
C ALA A 569 -16.52 13.38 14.70
N VAL A 570 -16.16 14.04 15.80
CA VAL A 570 -16.60 13.69 17.15
C VAL A 570 -17.77 14.62 17.54
N PRO A 571 -19.02 14.15 17.57
CA PRO A 571 -20.19 15.01 17.80
C PRO A 571 -20.18 15.75 19.14
N GLU A 572 -19.61 15.16 20.18
CA GLU A 572 -19.56 15.70 21.54
C GLU A 572 -18.09 15.84 21.98
N ALA A 573 -17.38 16.80 21.38
CA ALA A 573 -15.95 16.99 21.59
C ALA A 573 -15.58 17.15 23.08
N GLU A 574 -16.35 17.90 23.85
CA GLU A 574 -16.11 18.13 25.29
C GLU A 574 -16.21 16.82 26.09
N ARG A 575 -17.25 16.04 25.86
CA ARG A 575 -17.45 14.74 26.53
C ARG A 575 -16.37 13.73 26.14
N TYR A 576 -15.98 13.74 24.87
CA TYR A 576 -14.91 12.89 24.35
C TYR A 576 -13.57 13.20 25.01
N LEU A 577 -13.26 14.48 25.20
CA LEU A 577 -12.02 14.94 25.82
C LEU A 577 -12.04 14.79 27.33
N ALA A 578 -13.18 15.01 27.99
CA ALA A 578 -13.34 14.78 29.43
C ALA A 578 -13.00 13.33 29.81
N ALA A 579 -13.42 12.35 28.99
CA ALA A 579 -13.05 10.95 29.16
C ALA A 579 -11.54 10.65 28.90
N ARG A 580 -10.78 11.64 28.43
CA ARG A 580 -9.33 11.53 28.09
C ARG A 580 -8.46 12.58 28.80
N GLN A 581 -8.97 13.23 29.82
CA GLN A 581 -8.27 14.28 30.56
C GLN A 581 -6.89 13.81 31.07
N GLU A 582 -6.77 12.54 31.48
CA GLU A 582 -5.49 11.96 31.91
C GLU A 582 -4.39 12.03 30.85
N LYS A 583 -4.72 12.02 29.55
CA LYS A 583 -3.74 12.15 28.46
C LYS A 583 -3.09 13.54 28.43
N PHE A 584 -3.86 14.59 28.74
CA PHE A 584 -3.33 15.94 28.83
C PHE A 584 -2.41 16.08 30.05
N ILE A 585 -2.78 15.53 31.18
CA ILE A 585 -1.95 15.50 32.38
C ILE A 585 -0.65 14.72 32.10
N ASP A 586 -0.76 13.57 31.48
CA ASP A 586 0.40 12.73 31.10
C ASP A 586 1.35 13.47 30.13
N ALA A 587 0.81 14.27 29.19
CA ALA A 587 1.61 15.10 28.30
C ALA A 587 2.31 16.25 29.06
N ILE A 588 1.62 16.92 30.00
CA ILE A 588 2.25 17.94 30.87
C ILE A 588 3.43 17.33 31.64
N CYS A 589 3.26 16.16 32.22
CA CYS A 589 4.31 15.44 32.93
C CYS A 589 5.47 15.05 32.01
N ALA A 590 5.19 14.55 30.83
CA ALA A 590 6.22 14.19 29.85
C ALA A 590 7.04 15.41 29.38
N ASN A 591 6.40 16.58 29.30
CA ASN A 591 7.04 17.82 28.90
C ASN A 591 7.67 18.61 30.05
N ILE A 592 7.60 18.13 31.29
CA ILE A 592 8.03 18.87 32.49
C ILE A 592 9.48 19.36 32.42
N ARG A 593 10.36 18.62 31.72
CA ARG A 593 11.76 19.00 31.54
C ARG A 593 11.98 20.25 30.70
N TYR A 594 10.99 20.66 29.93
CA TYR A 594 11.01 21.88 29.10
C TYR A 594 10.48 23.11 29.84
N ASN A 595 10.17 23.00 31.11
CA ASN A 595 9.75 24.12 31.95
C ASN A 595 10.89 25.13 32.16
N LYS A 596 10.95 26.14 31.26
CA LYS A 596 11.87 27.25 31.31
C LYS A 596 11.10 28.55 31.09
N MET A 597 11.61 29.65 31.66
CA MET A 597 10.91 30.95 31.63
C MET A 597 11.17 31.76 30.34
N ARG A 598 12.13 31.40 29.51
CA ARG A 598 12.46 32.14 28.28
C ARG A 598 11.74 31.57 27.08
N ALA A 599 11.13 32.45 26.28
CA ALA A 599 10.68 32.14 24.93
C ALA A 599 11.50 32.97 23.93
N GLU A 600 12.01 32.33 22.88
CA GLU A 600 12.44 33.02 21.68
C GLU A 600 11.22 33.50 20.90
N GLN A 601 11.43 34.40 19.93
CA GLN A 601 10.35 35.04 19.15
C GLN A 601 9.44 33.97 18.50
N ALA A 602 8.18 33.95 18.90
CA ALA A 602 7.10 33.25 18.24
C ALA A 602 6.21 34.26 17.50
N PHE A 603 5.73 33.88 16.33
CA PHE A 603 4.76 34.67 15.59
C PHE A 603 3.37 34.44 16.18
N PHE A 604 2.73 35.52 16.68
CA PHE A 604 1.38 35.42 17.26
C PHE A 604 0.32 35.63 16.18
N VAL A 605 -0.72 34.79 16.22
CA VAL A 605 -1.81 34.80 15.26
C VAL A 605 -3.07 35.37 15.94
N ALA A 606 -3.52 36.53 15.49
CA ALA A 606 -4.71 37.19 16.05
C ALA A 606 -6.00 36.37 15.79
N GLU A 607 -6.09 35.74 14.59
CA GLU A 607 -7.25 34.97 14.15
C GLU A 607 -6.83 33.52 13.79
N PRO A 608 -6.68 32.65 14.80
CA PRO A 608 -6.13 31.31 14.60
C PRO A 608 -6.99 30.41 13.70
N GLU A 609 -8.30 30.60 13.69
CA GLU A 609 -9.20 29.85 12.84
C GLU A 609 -9.01 30.20 11.37
N ASN A 610 -8.92 31.48 11.05
CA ASN A 610 -8.67 31.96 9.69
C ASN A 610 -7.28 31.54 9.20
N PHE A 611 -6.27 31.60 10.06
CA PHE A 611 -4.93 31.13 9.77
C PHE A 611 -4.93 29.63 9.43
N LEU A 612 -5.58 28.80 10.25
CA LEU A 612 -5.72 27.37 10.04
C LEU A 612 -6.43 27.06 8.71
N LEU A 613 -7.56 27.73 8.46
CA LEU A 613 -8.35 27.52 7.25
C LEU A 613 -7.61 27.96 5.99
N ALA A 614 -6.89 29.07 6.04
CA ALA A 614 -6.09 29.54 4.91
C ALA A 614 -4.96 28.55 4.54
N HIS A 615 -4.26 28.01 5.55
CA HIS A 615 -3.22 26.99 5.31
C HIS A 615 -3.80 25.70 4.76
N THR A 616 -4.88 25.17 5.35
CA THR A 616 -5.50 23.93 4.89
C THR A 616 -6.25 24.08 3.55
N ALA A 617 -6.61 25.29 3.14
CA ALA A 617 -7.18 25.56 1.82
C ALA A 617 -6.11 25.68 0.73
N ARG A 618 -4.97 26.31 1.04
CA ARG A 618 -3.89 26.56 0.08
C ARG A 618 -2.95 25.37 -0.09
N ASP A 619 -2.61 24.71 1.03
CA ASP A 619 -1.64 23.64 1.07
C ASP A 619 -2.31 22.33 1.52
N ILE A 620 -1.84 21.20 1.00
CA ILE A 620 -2.33 19.86 1.39
C ILE A 620 -1.51 19.25 2.52
N ALA A 621 -0.35 19.83 2.82
CA ALA A 621 0.62 19.34 3.77
C ALA A 621 1.40 20.50 4.43
N GLY A 622 2.19 20.17 5.45
CA GLY A 622 3.17 21.08 6.01
C GLY A 622 2.69 21.88 7.23
N LEU A 623 1.45 21.72 7.69
CA LEU A 623 0.95 22.34 8.93
C LEU A 623 0.81 21.29 10.04
N LEU A 624 1.42 21.57 11.21
CA LEU A 624 1.22 20.81 12.44
C LEU A 624 0.47 21.69 13.45
N VAL A 625 -0.69 21.24 13.90
CA VAL A 625 -1.48 21.89 14.95
C VAL A 625 -1.25 21.17 16.27
N LEU A 626 -0.96 21.90 17.33
CA LEU A 626 -0.73 21.37 18.66
C LEU A 626 -1.75 21.95 19.64
N CYS A 627 -2.51 21.09 20.35
CA CYS A 627 -3.47 21.49 21.37
C CYS A 627 -3.01 20.93 22.73
N PHE A 628 -2.62 21.81 23.63
CA PHE A 628 -2.07 21.45 24.96
C PHE A 628 -3.13 21.34 26.03
N THR A 629 -4.33 21.89 25.83
CA THR A 629 -5.44 21.86 26.78
C THR A 629 -6.69 21.18 26.22
N PRO A 630 -7.55 20.60 27.07
CA PRO A 630 -8.83 20.03 26.64
C PRO A 630 -9.74 21.06 25.97
N ALA A 631 -9.75 22.31 26.45
CA ALA A 631 -10.57 23.37 25.86
C ALA A 631 -10.08 23.77 24.46
N GLY A 632 -8.76 23.94 24.28
CA GLY A 632 -8.16 24.18 22.99
C GLY A 632 -8.45 23.05 22.00
N ALA A 633 -8.28 21.81 22.46
CA ALA A 633 -8.60 20.62 21.70
C ALA A 633 -10.09 20.56 21.32
N ALA A 634 -11.02 20.91 22.22
CA ALA A 634 -12.45 20.92 21.95
C ALA A 634 -12.82 21.96 20.88
N ARG A 635 -12.25 23.17 20.97
CA ARG A 635 -12.43 24.21 19.94
C ARG A 635 -11.95 23.74 18.59
N PHE A 636 -10.72 23.17 18.54
CA PHE A 636 -10.15 22.62 17.33
C PHE A 636 -11.03 21.51 16.73
N LEU A 637 -11.47 20.53 17.53
CA LEU A 637 -12.29 19.41 17.03
C LEU A 637 -13.64 19.87 16.50
N ARG A 638 -14.28 20.90 17.11
CA ARG A 638 -15.50 21.51 16.59
C ARG A 638 -15.25 22.16 15.22
N LEU A 639 -14.24 23.04 15.14
CA LEU A 639 -13.87 23.69 13.88
C LEU A 639 -13.55 22.65 12.80
N ALA A 640 -12.79 21.61 13.14
CA ALA A 640 -12.44 20.53 12.23
C ALA A 640 -13.67 19.77 11.72
N SER A 641 -14.68 19.58 12.59
CA SER A 641 -15.96 18.97 12.22
C SER A 641 -16.77 19.87 11.28
N GLU A 642 -16.94 21.13 11.65
CA GLU A 642 -17.73 22.12 10.91
C GLU A 642 -17.15 22.43 9.52
N ARG A 643 -15.83 22.44 9.39
CA ARG A 643 -15.10 22.76 8.16
C ARG A 643 -14.61 21.54 7.38
N GLY A 644 -14.95 20.33 7.81
CA GLY A 644 -14.58 19.09 7.12
C GLY A 644 -13.08 18.79 7.12
N LEU A 645 -12.32 19.27 8.12
CA LEU A 645 -10.86 19.13 8.17
C LEU A 645 -10.41 17.69 8.43
N TYR A 646 -11.26 16.82 8.97
CA TYR A 646 -10.97 15.38 9.13
C TYR A 646 -10.62 14.66 7.82
N GLY A 647 -11.03 15.22 6.67
CA GLY A 647 -10.64 14.76 5.34
C GLY A 647 -9.27 15.25 4.87
N ARG A 648 -8.64 16.21 5.56
CA ARG A 648 -7.40 16.89 5.15
C ARG A 648 -6.30 16.86 6.20
N MET A 649 -6.61 16.43 7.44
CA MET A 649 -5.72 16.50 8.58
C MET A 649 -5.80 15.23 9.41
N GLU A 650 -4.65 14.67 9.79
CA GLU A 650 -4.59 13.58 10.75
C GLU A 650 -4.75 14.14 12.17
N VAL A 651 -5.62 13.53 12.98
CA VAL A 651 -5.81 13.90 14.39
C VAL A 651 -5.37 12.75 15.27
N SER A 652 -4.46 13.03 16.22
CA SER A 652 -3.88 12.01 17.09
C SER A 652 -3.64 12.56 18.50
N PHE A 653 -3.31 11.68 19.47
CA PHE A 653 -2.92 12.05 20.83
C PHE A 653 -1.44 11.77 21.08
N GLY A 654 -0.79 12.70 21.76
CA GLY A 654 0.56 12.59 22.28
C GLY A 654 1.67 12.63 21.24
N LYS A 655 1.45 12.02 20.07
CA LYS A 655 2.40 11.96 18.96
C LYS A 655 1.70 12.01 17.62
N ASN A 656 2.35 12.51 16.61
CA ASN A 656 1.90 12.34 15.23
C ASN A 656 2.43 11.01 14.64
N ALA A 657 1.76 10.51 13.60
CA ALA A 657 2.25 9.32 12.91
C ALA A 657 3.60 9.61 12.25
N ALA A 658 4.50 8.64 12.32
CA ALA A 658 5.78 8.65 11.62
C ALA A 658 5.63 8.25 10.14
N GLU A 659 4.42 8.30 9.58
CA GLU A 659 4.19 7.93 8.18
C GLU A 659 4.84 8.95 7.24
N PRO A 660 5.49 8.47 6.18
CA PRO A 660 6.31 9.31 5.31
C PRO A 660 5.53 10.30 4.43
N CYS A 661 4.21 10.20 4.40
CA CYS A 661 3.37 11.14 3.67
C CYS A 661 3.13 12.40 4.48
N ALA A 662 3.64 13.53 3.97
CA ALA A 662 3.47 14.84 4.61
C ALA A 662 2.02 15.31 4.46
N TYR A 663 1.22 15.10 5.49
CA TYR A 663 -0.11 15.70 5.62
C TYR A 663 -0.09 16.84 6.62
N HIS A 664 -1.16 17.61 6.65
CA HIS A 664 -1.48 18.36 7.84
C HIS A 664 -1.74 17.39 9.00
N ALA A 665 -1.28 17.74 10.18
CA ALA A 665 -1.52 16.94 11.37
C ALA A 665 -1.98 17.83 12.54
N ALA A 666 -2.82 17.27 13.39
CA ALA A 666 -3.16 17.86 14.68
C ALA A 666 -2.85 16.85 15.78
N VAL A 667 -2.10 17.30 16.79
CA VAL A 667 -1.76 16.48 17.95
C VAL A 667 -2.40 17.09 19.19
N LEU A 668 -3.28 16.35 19.79
CA LEU A 668 -3.91 16.68 21.06
C LEU A 668 -3.03 16.12 22.20
N ALA A 669 -2.86 16.91 23.27
CA ALA A 669 -1.99 16.55 24.38
C ALA A 669 -0.55 16.16 23.93
N PRO A 670 0.17 17.00 23.16
CA PRO A 670 1.44 16.64 22.53
C PRO A 670 2.53 16.34 23.56
N LYS A 671 3.28 15.25 23.33
CA LYS A 671 4.53 14.91 24.03
C LYS A 671 5.69 15.26 23.12
N LEU A 672 6.46 16.30 23.46
CA LEU A 672 7.44 16.89 22.55
C LEU A 672 8.47 15.89 22.01
N ASP A 673 8.92 14.96 22.85
CA ASP A 673 9.89 13.93 22.48
C ASP A 673 9.35 12.87 21.52
N ALA A 674 8.03 12.77 21.41
CA ALA A 674 7.36 11.81 20.55
C ALA A 674 6.88 12.43 19.23
N LEU A 675 7.15 13.74 19.02
CA LEU A 675 6.74 14.44 17.81
C LEU A 675 7.79 14.29 16.71
N SER A 676 7.32 14.01 15.50
CA SER A 676 8.09 14.09 14.26
C SER A 676 7.76 15.42 13.57
N ILE A 677 8.55 16.50 13.88
CA ILE A 677 8.20 17.88 13.52
C ILE A 677 8.91 18.35 12.25
N ARG A 678 10.11 17.86 11.95
CA ARG A 678 11.01 18.41 10.90
C ARG A 678 10.38 18.56 9.51
N ARG A 679 9.41 17.74 9.18
CA ARG A 679 8.67 17.75 7.90
C ARG A 679 7.56 18.83 7.80
N PHE A 680 7.26 19.55 8.88
CA PHE A 680 6.25 20.59 8.87
C PHE A 680 6.89 21.94 8.68
N ARG A 681 6.39 22.73 7.72
CA ARG A 681 6.84 24.10 7.45
C ARG A 681 6.29 25.08 8.46
N THR A 682 5.11 24.77 9.03
CA THR A 682 4.43 25.60 10.00
C THR A 682 3.96 24.74 11.18
N VAL A 683 4.27 25.18 12.39
CA VAL A 683 3.77 24.59 13.64
C VAL A 683 2.86 25.63 14.30
N LEU A 684 1.57 25.32 14.38
CA LEU A 684 0.56 26.16 15.04
C LEU A 684 0.28 25.60 16.44
N VAL A 685 0.68 26.35 17.46
CA VAL A 685 0.26 26.13 18.84
C VAL A 685 -1.13 26.76 18.99
N TYR A 686 -2.18 25.95 19.02
CA TYR A 686 -3.58 26.37 18.89
C TYR A 686 -4.19 26.90 20.19
N ASP A 687 -3.52 26.69 21.32
CA ASP A 687 -3.92 27.18 22.63
C ASP A 687 -2.69 27.64 23.44
N THR A 688 -2.91 28.27 24.57
CA THR A 688 -1.81 28.71 25.44
C THR A 688 -1.07 27.50 26.01
N PRO A 689 0.23 27.30 25.72
CA PRO A 689 0.99 26.22 26.29
C PRO A 689 1.13 26.41 27.81
N VAL A 690 1.31 25.29 28.53
CA VAL A 690 1.45 25.32 29.99
C VAL A 690 2.65 26.17 30.44
N THR A 691 3.75 26.13 29.70
CA THR A 691 4.93 26.97 29.95
C THR A 691 5.53 27.45 28.62
N LEU A 692 6.21 28.62 28.66
CA LEU A 692 6.87 29.16 27.46
C LEU A 692 8.07 28.33 27.00
N GLY A 693 8.70 27.56 27.88
CA GLY A 693 9.79 26.67 27.49
C GLY A 693 9.40 25.58 26.47
N VAL A 694 8.10 25.29 26.35
CA VAL A 694 7.55 24.45 25.28
C VAL A 694 7.81 25.07 23.91
N LEU A 695 7.69 26.39 23.75
CA LEU A 695 7.94 27.08 22.48
C LEU A 695 9.41 27.03 22.08
N ASP A 696 10.31 27.21 23.06
CA ASP A 696 11.75 27.08 22.83
C ASP A 696 12.14 25.65 22.40
N ALA A 697 11.52 24.66 23.04
CA ALA A 697 11.71 23.27 22.66
C ALA A 697 11.22 22.97 21.24
N LEU A 698 10.04 23.47 20.86
CA LEU A 698 9.50 23.33 19.51
C LEU A 698 10.43 23.98 18.46
N LYS A 699 10.94 25.19 18.73
CA LYS A 699 11.89 25.85 17.85
C LYS A 699 13.20 25.06 17.69
N SER A 700 13.68 24.45 18.77
CA SER A 700 14.88 23.60 18.72
C SER A 700 14.66 22.30 17.95
N LEU A 701 13.46 21.73 18.01
CA LEU A 701 13.09 20.50 17.28
C LEU A 701 12.87 20.73 15.79
N ALA A 702 12.42 21.93 15.41
CA ALA A 702 12.14 22.33 14.01
C ALA A 702 12.64 23.76 13.76
N PRO A 703 13.95 23.99 13.66
CA PRO A 703 14.52 25.33 13.52
C PRO A 703 14.07 26.04 12.24
N GLU A 704 13.79 25.29 11.18
CA GLU A 704 13.35 25.83 9.89
C GLU A 704 11.83 26.07 9.81
N ALA A 705 11.05 25.56 10.75
CA ALA A 705 9.61 25.73 10.73
C ALA A 705 9.18 27.11 11.28
N GLN A 706 8.18 27.71 10.67
CA GLN A 706 7.49 28.86 11.20
C GLN A 706 6.68 28.44 12.44
N LEU A 707 7.02 28.97 13.62
CA LEU A 707 6.26 28.72 14.83
C LEU A 707 5.20 29.83 15.02
N ALA A 708 3.94 29.44 14.91
CA ALA A 708 2.79 30.31 15.12
C ALA A 708 2.09 29.93 16.44
N VAL A 709 1.69 30.92 17.23
CA VAL A 709 1.00 30.72 18.52
C VAL A 709 -0.37 31.40 18.46
N ALA A 710 -1.39 30.65 18.79
CA ALA A 710 -2.78 31.12 18.82
C ALA A 710 -3.32 31.10 20.26
N PRO A 711 -3.07 32.12 21.07
CA PRO A 711 -3.57 32.17 22.44
C PRO A 711 -5.07 32.46 22.44
N HIS A 712 -5.81 31.65 23.18
CA HIS A 712 -7.22 31.89 23.46
C HIS A 712 -7.44 32.48 24.85
N GLU A 713 -8.55 33.19 25.07
CA GLU A 713 -8.88 33.82 26.36
C GLU A 713 -9.27 32.79 27.43
N ALA A 714 -9.96 31.71 26.99
CA ALA A 714 -10.36 30.63 27.89
C ALA A 714 -9.18 29.69 28.11
N ASP A 715 -8.82 29.46 29.36
CA ASP A 715 -7.69 28.64 29.78
C ASP A 715 -8.14 27.58 30.80
N ASP A 716 -8.12 26.33 30.39
CA ASP A 716 -8.48 25.17 31.23
C ASP A 716 -7.23 24.47 31.81
N ALA A 717 -6.04 24.99 31.57
CA ALA A 717 -4.83 24.40 32.13
C ALA A 717 -4.82 24.51 33.67
N GLY A 718 -5.55 25.47 34.24
CA GLY A 718 -5.69 25.60 35.70
C GLY A 718 -6.26 24.35 36.38
N GLU A 719 -7.30 23.75 35.81
CA GLU A 719 -7.88 22.50 36.33
C GLU A 719 -6.91 21.31 36.20
N LEU A 720 -6.23 21.20 35.08
CA LEU A 720 -5.22 20.17 34.89
C LEU A 720 -4.05 20.31 35.87
N LEU A 721 -3.59 21.54 36.07
CA LEU A 721 -2.53 21.84 37.01
C LEU A 721 -2.95 21.60 38.46
N ALA A 722 -4.21 21.85 38.82
CA ALA A 722 -4.74 21.52 40.15
C ALA A 722 -4.60 20.02 40.45
N ALA A 723 -4.73 19.14 39.46
CA ALA A 723 -4.50 17.70 39.61
C ALA A 723 -3.04 17.33 39.80
N LEU A 724 -2.10 18.24 39.55
CA LEU A 724 -0.64 18.08 39.72
C LEU A 724 -0.09 18.77 40.98
N ARG A 725 -0.95 19.26 41.87
CA ARG A 725 -0.53 19.78 43.15
C ARG A 725 -0.30 18.66 44.12
N PHE A 726 0.98 18.31 44.28
CA PHE A 726 1.42 17.22 45.18
C PHE A 726 2.10 17.77 46.43
N ASP A 727 1.76 17.14 47.54
CA ASP A 727 2.37 17.41 48.82
C ASP A 727 2.92 16.11 49.44
N ARG A 728 3.38 16.21 50.67
CA ARG A 728 3.89 15.04 51.38
C ARG A 728 2.82 13.97 51.60
N ALA A 729 1.57 14.39 51.83
CA ALA A 729 0.47 13.45 52.07
C ALA A 729 0.18 12.64 50.81
N TRP A 730 0.24 13.28 49.62
CA TRP A 730 0.11 12.59 48.33
C TRP A 730 1.22 11.53 48.12
N PHE A 731 2.47 11.79 48.52
CA PHE A 731 3.59 10.87 48.27
C PHE A 731 3.63 9.66 49.22
N ILE A 732 3.07 9.76 50.42
CA ILE A 732 3.08 8.69 51.44
C ILE A 732 2.57 7.34 50.92
N PRO A 733 1.40 7.23 50.22
CA PRO A 733 0.93 5.96 49.69
C PRO A 733 1.91 5.29 48.72
N PHE A 734 2.58 6.06 47.85
CA PHE A 734 3.58 5.53 46.94
C PHE A 734 4.83 5.02 47.68
N TYR A 735 5.33 5.76 48.60
CA TYR A 735 6.43 5.33 49.45
C TYR A 735 6.11 4.03 50.23
N GLN A 736 4.87 3.93 50.72
CA GLN A 736 4.41 2.70 51.38
C GLN A 736 4.30 1.53 50.41
N ALA A 737 3.86 1.77 49.18
CA ALA A 737 3.77 0.76 48.11
C ALA A 737 5.16 0.22 47.72
N LEU A 738 6.17 1.10 47.62
CA LEU A 738 7.56 0.70 47.34
C LEU A 738 8.15 -0.25 48.42
N ARG A 739 7.68 -0.17 49.63
CA ARG A 739 8.13 -1.01 50.76
C ARG A 739 7.44 -2.35 50.83
N LYS A 740 6.36 -2.58 50.06
CA LYS A 740 5.64 -3.85 50.06
C LYS A 740 6.36 -4.89 49.19
N GLY A 741 6.31 -6.13 49.60
CA GLY A 741 6.97 -7.23 48.91
C GLY A 741 8.47 -7.27 49.22
N ASP A 742 9.27 -7.75 48.26
CA ASP A 742 10.75 -7.78 48.38
C ASP A 742 11.41 -6.43 47.97
N GLY A 743 10.60 -5.44 47.54
CA GLY A 743 11.08 -4.14 47.11
C GLY A 743 11.89 -4.15 45.81
N SER A 744 11.83 -5.27 45.06
CA SER A 744 12.54 -5.44 43.77
C SER A 744 11.58 -5.44 42.59
N PHE A 745 11.94 -4.73 41.52
CA PHE A 745 11.16 -4.61 40.32
C PHE A 745 12.01 -4.96 39.11
N TYR A 746 11.53 -5.88 38.28
CA TYR A 746 12.26 -6.41 37.13
C TYR A 746 12.62 -5.31 36.11
N ASN A 747 11.74 -4.32 35.94
CA ASN A 747 11.95 -3.14 35.13
C ASN A 747 11.03 -1.99 35.59
N ARG A 748 11.15 -0.82 34.95
CA ARG A 748 10.33 0.36 35.26
C ARG A 748 8.82 0.10 35.05
N GLU A 749 8.42 -0.67 34.06
CA GLU A 749 7.02 -1.00 33.81
C GLU A 749 6.41 -1.83 34.92
N ALA A 750 7.13 -2.85 35.42
CA ALA A 750 6.73 -3.66 36.57
C ALA A 750 6.56 -2.82 37.83
N LEU A 751 7.44 -1.84 38.04
CA LEU A 751 7.33 -0.87 39.15
C LEU A 751 6.05 -0.03 39.03
N LEU A 752 5.78 0.52 37.84
CA LEU A 752 4.62 1.36 37.61
C LEU A 752 3.30 0.57 37.75
N ASP A 753 3.25 -0.68 37.29
CA ASP A 753 2.11 -1.57 37.48
C ASP A 753 1.90 -1.93 38.96
N HIS A 754 2.98 -2.11 39.72
CA HIS A 754 2.92 -2.32 41.18
C HIS A 754 2.34 -1.08 41.86
N LEU A 755 2.89 0.11 41.60
CA LEU A 755 2.41 1.36 42.19
C LEU A 755 0.92 1.61 41.87
N ALA A 756 0.52 1.44 40.62
CA ALA A 756 -0.88 1.63 40.21
C ALA A 756 -1.84 0.67 40.95
N ARG A 757 -1.45 -0.57 41.13
CA ARG A 757 -2.24 -1.60 41.82
C ARG A 757 -2.37 -1.32 43.30
N GLU A 758 -1.27 -0.95 43.96
CA GLU A 758 -1.23 -0.74 45.42
C GLU A 758 -1.87 0.59 45.86
N THR A 759 -1.69 1.64 45.04
CA THR A 759 -2.21 2.98 45.40
C THR A 759 -3.55 3.31 44.73
N ARG A 760 -3.96 2.58 43.68
CA ARG A 760 -5.06 2.90 42.79
C ARG A 760 -4.94 4.29 42.12
N ALA A 761 -3.73 4.82 42.08
CA ALA A 761 -3.46 6.10 41.45
C ALA A 761 -3.38 5.96 39.92
N PRO A 762 -3.70 7.04 39.18
CA PRO A 762 -3.55 7.05 37.72
C PRO A 762 -2.10 6.91 37.29
N ARG A 763 -1.86 6.44 36.07
CA ARG A 763 -0.52 6.09 35.57
C ARG A 763 0.48 7.23 35.67
N TYR A 764 0.06 8.47 35.33
CA TYR A 764 0.93 9.66 35.42
C TYR A 764 1.44 9.91 36.83
N ALA A 765 0.60 9.72 37.84
CA ALA A 765 0.99 9.87 39.23
C ALA A 765 2.02 8.80 39.68
N CYS A 766 1.88 7.57 39.19
CA CYS A 766 2.86 6.51 39.42
C CYS A 766 4.21 6.85 38.75
N VAL A 767 4.22 7.41 37.56
CA VAL A 767 5.43 7.84 36.85
C VAL A 767 6.14 8.93 37.66
N LEU A 768 5.42 9.97 38.09
CA LEU A 768 6.00 11.05 38.88
C LEU A 768 6.54 10.54 40.25
N ALA A 769 5.78 9.68 40.92
CA ALA A 769 6.23 9.10 42.19
C ALA A 769 7.49 8.23 42.02
N ALA A 770 7.60 7.49 40.94
CA ALA A 770 8.78 6.71 40.59
C ALA A 770 10.01 7.62 40.32
N ASP A 771 9.85 8.69 39.55
CA ASP A 771 10.92 9.65 39.26
C ASP A 771 11.40 10.38 40.55
N ILE A 772 10.45 10.88 41.33
CA ILE A 772 10.76 11.49 42.66
C ILE A 772 11.48 10.48 43.55
N SER A 773 11.05 9.22 43.53
CA SER A 773 11.67 8.16 44.36
C SER A 773 13.11 7.86 43.97
N LEU A 774 13.40 7.85 42.66
CA LEU A 774 14.76 7.71 42.12
C LEU A 774 15.65 8.91 42.50
N GLU A 775 15.15 10.12 42.33
CA GLU A 775 15.89 11.35 42.66
C GLU A 775 16.17 11.50 44.16
N LEU A 776 15.25 11.05 45.00
CA LEU A 776 15.42 11.05 46.47
C LEU A 776 16.19 9.84 46.97
N GLY A 777 16.59 8.89 46.12
CA GLY A 777 17.33 7.70 46.50
C GLY A 777 16.48 6.67 47.25
N PHE A 778 15.16 6.64 47.03
CA PHE A 778 14.27 5.56 47.52
C PHE A 778 14.24 4.36 46.56
N LEU A 779 14.74 4.55 45.34
CA LEU A 779 14.96 3.52 44.36
C LEU A 779 16.40 3.60 43.86
N GLU A 780 17.02 2.44 43.69
CA GLU A 780 18.36 2.30 43.09
C GLU A 780 18.30 1.38 41.87
N ALA A 781 19.19 1.64 40.92
CA ALA A 781 19.36 0.75 39.75
C ALA A 781 20.03 -0.56 40.23
N GLY A 782 19.42 -1.68 39.88
CA GLY A 782 20.00 -3.01 40.03
C GLY A 782 20.66 -3.50 38.75
N ASP A 783 20.90 -4.78 38.65
CA ASP A 783 21.46 -5.41 37.44
C ASP A 783 20.53 -5.29 36.26
N GLY A 784 21.05 -4.78 35.13
CA GLY A 784 20.29 -4.56 33.92
C GLY A 784 19.28 -3.41 34.06
N ALA A 785 18.02 -3.65 33.70
CA ALA A 785 16.93 -2.66 33.76
C ALA A 785 16.14 -2.72 35.09
N SER A 786 16.60 -3.51 36.08
CA SER A 786 15.90 -3.71 37.33
C SER A 786 16.02 -2.50 38.27
N LEU A 787 15.02 -2.34 39.14
CA LEU A 787 14.94 -1.29 40.14
C LEU A 787 14.72 -1.94 41.51
N ARG A 788 15.37 -1.42 42.54
CA ARG A 788 15.26 -1.92 43.92
C ARG A 788 14.95 -0.79 44.90
N PHE A 789 14.04 -1.05 45.84
CA PHE A 789 13.79 -0.13 46.93
C PHE A 789 15.01 -0.07 47.85
N ALA A 790 15.50 1.15 48.11
CA ALA A 790 16.60 1.43 49.04
C ALA A 790 16.08 2.30 50.21
N PRO A 791 16.11 1.85 51.45
CA PRO A 791 15.71 2.69 52.57
C PRO A 791 16.71 3.86 52.71
N PRO A 792 16.21 5.13 52.80
CA PRO A 792 17.09 6.30 52.82
C PRO A 792 17.99 6.37 54.05
N GLN A 793 19.26 6.71 53.85
CA GLN A 793 20.19 7.05 54.91
C GLN A 793 19.95 8.49 55.37
N GLY A 794 18.97 8.70 56.26
CA GLY A 794 18.62 10.02 56.78
C GLY A 794 17.28 10.58 56.27
N ARG A 795 16.90 11.76 56.78
CA ARG A 795 15.64 12.44 56.42
C ARG A 795 15.75 12.99 54.99
N ARG A 796 14.81 12.62 54.13
CA ARG A 796 14.65 13.16 52.79
C ARG A 796 13.39 14.03 52.73
N GLU A 797 13.47 15.16 52.01
CA GLU A 797 12.34 16.06 51.80
C GLU A 797 12.02 16.18 50.32
N LEU A 798 10.72 16.26 49.97
CA LEU A 798 10.27 16.34 48.57
C LEU A 798 10.91 17.48 47.77
N PRO A 799 11.14 18.68 48.35
CA PRO A 799 11.84 19.77 47.68
C PRO A 799 13.28 19.48 47.24
N GLN A 800 13.87 18.35 47.65
CA GLN A 800 15.17 17.90 47.20
C GLN A 800 15.09 17.19 45.82
N SER A 801 13.89 16.82 45.36
CA SER A 801 13.66 16.24 44.05
C SER A 801 13.50 17.35 43.02
N ASP A 802 14.21 17.23 41.88
CA ASP A 802 14.13 18.14 40.75
C ASP A 802 12.73 18.08 40.11
N THR A 803 12.19 16.87 39.96
CA THR A 803 10.83 16.65 39.44
C THR A 803 9.78 17.32 40.32
N PHE A 804 9.90 17.23 41.65
CA PHE A 804 8.98 17.89 42.59
C PHE A 804 9.09 19.42 42.53
N GLN A 805 10.30 19.98 42.45
CA GLN A 805 10.49 21.43 42.26
C GLN A 805 9.87 21.94 40.95
N ARG A 806 10.05 21.22 39.85
CA ARG A 806 9.45 21.55 38.57
C ARG A 806 7.92 21.53 38.60
N LEU A 807 7.33 20.56 39.28
CA LEU A 807 5.90 20.50 39.51
C LEU A 807 5.40 21.68 40.36
N ALA A 808 6.10 22.01 41.45
CA ALA A 808 5.72 23.13 42.29
C ALA A 808 5.75 24.50 41.55
N SER A 809 6.71 24.67 40.63
CA SER A 809 6.83 25.91 39.83
C SER A 809 5.88 26.01 38.66
N LEU A 810 5.19 24.94 38.30
CA LEU A 810 4.30 24.91 37.10
C LEU A 810 3.23 25.99 37.10
N PHE A 811 2.62 26.27 38.26
CA PHE A 811 1.58 27.27 38.39
C PHE A 811 2.08 28.70 38.11
N GLU A 812 3.20 29.06 38.66
CA GLU A 812 3.83 30.38 38.47
C GLU A 812 4.24 30.55 36.99
N MET A 813 4.83 29.51 36.40
CA MET A 813 5.24 29.52 35.01
C MET A 813 4.04 29.62 34.06
N HIS A 814 2.93 28.96 34.39
CA HIS A 814 1.71 29.03 33.59
C HIS A 814 1.10 30.41 33.64
N GLU A 815 0.96 31.02 34.82
CA GLU A 815 0.47 32.40 34.95
C GLU A 815 1.37 33.41 34.21
N HIS A 816 2.67 33.18 34.21
CA HIS A 816 3.61 33.97 33.45
C HIS A 816 3.39 33.79 31.93
N ALA A 817 3.20 32.55 31.44
CA ALA A 817 2.91 32.25 30.02
C ALA A 817 1.59 32.92 29.57
N LYS A 818 0.54 32.86 30.37
CA LYS A 818 -0.75 33.56 30.11
C LYS A 818 -0.58 35.05 29.97
N ASN A 819 0.13 35.67 30.87
CA ASN A 819 0.33 37.09 30.88
C ASN A 819 1.20 37.58 29.69
N ALA A 820 2.22 36.83 29.29
CA ALA A 820 3.04 37.12 28.12
C ALA A 820 2.22 37.01 26.82
N THR A 821 1.47 35.94 26.64
CA THR A 821 0.63 35.75 25.44
C THR A 821 -0.50 36.78 25.33
N ARG A 822 -1.08 37.23 26.44
CA ARG A 822 -2.07 38.37 26.46
C ARG A 822 -1.46 39.67 26.04
N ARG A 823 -0.26 40.04 26.51
CA ARG A 823 0.44 41.26 26.11
C ARG A 823 0.73 41.30 24.64
N GLU A 824 1.21 40.22 24.07
CA GLU A 824 1.58 40.15 22.66
C GLU A 824 0.35 40.10 21.74
N LYS A 825 -0.76 39.53 22.18
CA LYS A 825 -2.04 39.63 21.47
C LYS A 825 -2.51 41.08 21.36
N ALA A 826 -2.40 41.85 22.42
CA ALA A 826 -2.75 43.28 22.41
C ALA A 826 -1.86 44.10 21.44
N CYS A 827 -0.55 43.79 21.37
CA CYS A 827 0.37 44.40 20.43
C CYS A 827 0.07 44.03 18.97
N ALA A 828 -0.25 42.77 18.68
CA ALA A 828 -0.60 42.32 17.33
C ALA A 828 -1.91 42.94 16.80
N GLN A 829 -2.89 43.16 17.68
CA GLN A 829 -4.12 43.84 17.30
C GLN A 829 -3.95 45.35 17.01
N THR A 830 -3.00 45.99 17.65
CA THR A 830 -2.67 47.40 17.37
C THR A 830 -1.93 47.58 16.04
N HIS A 831 -1.07 46.67 15.64
CA HIS A 831 -0.36 46.72 14.35
C HIS A 831 -1.30 46.49 13.14
N ASN A 832 -2.28 45.61 13.25
CA ASN A 832 -3.26 45.38 12.17
C ASN A 832 -4.21 46.59 11.98
N HIS A 833 -4.43 47.43 13.00
CA HIS A 833 -5.20 48.66 12.86
C HIS A 833 -4.39 49.80 12.21
N GLU A 834 -3.06 49.75 12.22
CA GLU A 834 -2.23 50.76 11.57
C GLU A 834 -2.00 50.50 10.07
N GLU A 835 -2.12 49.23 9.60
CA GLU A 835 -2.06 48.88 8.18
C GLU A 835 -3.40 49.01 7.43
N GLU A 836 -4.54 49.19 8.11
CA GLU A 836 -5.87 49.41 7.49
C GLU A 836 -6.27 50.88 7.35
N GLN A 837 -5.40 51.86 7.63
CA GLN A 837 -5.71 53.25 7.29
C GLN A 837 -5.07 53.62 5.94
N PRO A 838 -5.88 54.14 4.96
CA PRO A 838 -5.48 54.36 3.57
C PRO A 838 -4.40 55.41 3.37
#